data_a79070400e9fddd1e930fb03cd0f7b1e
#
_entry.id   a79070400e9fddd1e930fb03cd0f7b1e
#
_cell.length_a   1.000
_cell.length_b   1.000
_cell.length_c   1.000
_cell.angle_alpha   90.00
_cell.angle_beta   90.00
_cell.angle_gamma   90.00
#
_symmetry.space_group_name_H-M   'P 1'
#
loop_
_entity.id
_entity.type
_entity.pdbx_description
1 polymer ?
#
loop_
_entity_poly.entity_id
_entity_poly.type
_entity_poly.pdbx_seq_one_letter_code
_entity_poly.pdbx_strand_id
1 'polypeptide(L)'
;MNKLLHWLRGRVRSGLLTRHASTWLSALFIAFAAPVVLAQTHVVNPFSGATVYVNPDYTKEVNSAIATLPAGSALANQMAVVATYPTAVWLDRIAAIAGGSANSGRLGLQQHIQAALAQQKGTQPVVVELVIYDLPDRDCAALASNGELSSAANPPNQPLPGLQTYEQNFIDPIFNILASFSTNPNIRFVLVIEDDSLPNMITNTGLSFSLPNCVAANDGQSYPNLSMNGVYVQGIQYALNKFHSLPNVYNYLDVGHHGWLGWPNNLTAAVPYFLKVAQGTAAGVSSVDGFITNTANYGPTKEPYMTANESIGGTPVFNSSFYQFNPNIDEEDYAAQFDSALINAGFPSTLGFLIDTSRNGWGGPNRPTGPSTSTVLNTFVDATRIDRRDDMGQWCNQQNQGLGVPPTVNPGFFTNLYAYVWIKPPGESDGNYPGSVFNGVTSTTGDPNCDPAHSNALANNKPTGALPNSPPAGTFWTAEFQMLVQNAFPPIPASTAPGFAVSAPGVSVEQGTTATDSVTVSSINGFSSPVTLSVSGLPAGVTAAFNPATVTGSAGTTLSFTATNTATVGSATVTITGTSGSVTATTTLTLNVTAEPNFTIAASPTALSVPAATSGSATISVGYVGGLTGSVSLSASNVPSGVQANFSPNSVNGTGTVSVSFFVQSGTPAGTSSITITGTDGTITHSVSIALTIPGTTSQSFTLTPATSALTVNQGSSTTDTITVAGSGGFTGSVTLAVSGLPAGVTAVFGTNPATSSSVLTLTASSTAAAGTSTLTIAGTSGSLTASSSISLTVHTPQTPGFSLSSSAPTLSVIRGSATTDTIAVMDTGGFTGSVTLAASGLPSGVGAVFGTNPTTGSSVLTLTASSTATTGTANITITGTSGTLTATTTIALTVQPPVTSGFACHIDYTVVSQWGGGFGAAITINNTGTTAISNWTLTWSFPDGQTVTQLWNGNVTQSGANVTVTNMSYNGNIASGGSYSAMGFNGTWNNSVNDPPASFAVNGVTCQ
;
A
#
# COMPACT_ATOMS: atom_id res chain seq x y z
N MET A 1 31.19 41.50 1.14
CA MET A 1 30.50 42.77 1.40
C MET A 1 31.46 43.87 1.80
N ASN A 2 32.37 43.69 2.76
CA ASN A 2 33.29 44.75 3.19
C ASN A 2 34.38 45.18 2.18
N LYS A 3 34.74 44.39 1.18
CA LYS A 3 35.72 44.77 0.15
C LYS A 3 35.10 45.57 -1.03
N LEU A 4 33.80 45.49 -1.22
CA LEU A 4 33.08 46.25 -2.26
C LEU A 4 32.77 47.68 -1.82
N LEU A 5 32.54 47.87 -0.53
CA LEU A 5 32.29 49.19 0.07
C LEU A 5 33.54 50.08 0.14
N HIS A 6 34.74 49.49 0.15
CA HIS A 6 35.99 50.28 0.15
C HIS A 6 36.39 50.76 -1.24
N TRP A 7 36.01 50.09 -2.32
CA TRP A 7 36.29 50.51 -3.71
C TRP A 7 35.38 51.68 -4.15
N LEU A 8 34.17 51.78 -3.60
CA LEU A 8 33.23 52.87 -3.92
C LEU A 8 33.50 54.18 -3.21
N ARG A 9 34.34 54.21 -2.12
CA ARG A 9 34.70 55.44 -1.41
C ARG A 9 35.93 56.19 -1.98
N GLY A 10 36.61 55.65 -2.96
CA GLY A 10 37.88 56.21 -3.49
C GLY A 10 37.79 57.10 -4.74
N ARG A 11 36.61 57.32 -5.32
CA ARG A 11 36.46 58.07 -6.57
C ARG A 11 35.31 59.06 -6.68
N VAL A 12 35.04 59.85 -5.63
CA VAL A 12 34.09 60.92 -5.73
C VAL A 12 34.78 62.16 -5.17
N ARG A 13 35.69 62.73 -5.97
CA ARG A 13 36.08 64.18 -5.94
C ARG A 13 36.22 64.59 -7.37
N SER A 14 35.21 65.23 -7.92
CA SER A 14 35.12 66.43 -8.72
C SER A 14 33.98 66.37 -9.76
N GLY A 15 32.99 67.21 -9.56
CA GLY A 15 32.40 67.97 -10.66
C GLY A 15 31.21 67.41 -11.41
N LEU A 16 30.07 67.98 -11.11
CA LEU A 16 28.88 68.14 -11.97
C LEU A 16 28.35 66.91 -12.77
N LEU A 17 27.24 66.35 -12.27
CA LEU A 17 26.11 66.09 -13.16
C LEU A 17 24.84 65.86 -12.26
N THR A 18 24.02 66.85 -12.33
CA THR A 18 22.71 66.94 -11.58
C THR A 18 21.59 66.15 -12.28
N ARG A 19 20.77 65.51 -11.48
CA ARG A 19 19.34 65.24 -11.74
C ARG A 19 18.89 63.95 -12.44
N HIS A 20 19.73 63.05 -12.89
CA HIS A 20 19.21 61.78 -13.44
C HIS A 20 19.69 60.50 -12.72
N ALA A 21 20.52 60.61 -11.68
CA ALA A 21 21.04 59.48 -10.95
C ALA A 21 20.11 58.97 -9.79
N SER A 22 19.11 59.75 -9.41
CA SER A 22 18.21 59.40 -8.27
C SER A 22 17.07 58.45 -8.67
N THR A 23 16.65 58.45 -9.95
CA THR A 23 15.57 57.55 -10.43
C THR A 23 16.06 56.13 -10.76
N TRP A 24 17.33 55.99 -11.13
CA TRP A 24 17.90 54.66 -11.41
C TRP A 24 18.36 53.91 -10.14
N LEU A 25 18.72 54.61 -9.06
CA LEU A 25 19.05 53.97 -7.80
C LEU A 25 17.82 53.46 -7.04
N SER A 26 16.65 54.11 -7.19
CA SER A 26 15.39 53.67 -6.61
C SER A 26 14.80 52.47 -7.37
N ALA A 27 15.04 52.35 -8.69
CA ALA A 27 14.61 51.21 -9.49
C ALA A 27 15.48 49.96 -9.26
N LEU A 28 16.75 50.12 -8.90
CA LEU A 28 17.68 49.02 -8.64
C LEU A 28 17.47 48.42 -7.22
N PHE A 29 16.92 49.17 -6.27
CA PHE A 29 16.56 48.66 -4.92
C PHE A 29 15.20 47.98 -4.86
N ILE A 30 14.30 48.23 -5.83
CA ILE A 30 12.99 47.56 -5.90
C ILE A 30 13.08 46.21 -6.64
N ALA A 31 14.11 45.97 -7.46
CA ALA A 31 14.31 44.73 -8.21
C ALA A 31 14.99 43.60 -7.40
N PHE A 32 15.44 43.83 -6.15
CA PHE A 32 16.11 42.86 -5.30
C PHE A 32 15.39 42.54 -3.99
N ALA A 33 14.15 42.99 -3.82
CA ALA A 33 13.25 42.43 -2.81
C ALA A 33 12.37 41.32 -3.44
N ALA A 34 13.02 40.28 -3.98
CA ALA A 34 12.37 39.00 -4.00
C ALA A 34 12.05 38.66 -2.53
N PRO A 35 10.81 38.29 -2.19
CA PRO A 35 10.53 37.84 -0.85
C PRO A 35 11.52 36.70 -0.57
N VAL A 36 12.30 36.84 0.48
CA VAL A 36 13.00 35.71 1.06
C VAL A 36 11.85 34.78 1.48
N VAL A 37 11.52 33.80 0.65
CA VAL A 37 10.71 32.68 1.07
C VAL A 37 11.54 32.04 2.16
N LEU A 38 11.21 32.34 3.41
CA LEU A 38 11.75 31.61 4.54
C LEU A 38 11.33 30.18 4.28
N ALA A 39 12.30 29.31 3.99
CA ALA A 39 12.04 27.88 3.91
C ALA A 39 11.31 27.52 5.20
N GLN A 40 10.20 26.81 5.08
CA GLN A 40 9.46 26.35 6.25
C GLN A 40 10.41 25.49 7.10
N THR A 41 10.59 25.86 8.35
CA THR A 41 11.37 25.05 9.27
C THR A 41 10.46 23.96 9.83
N HIS A 42 10.88 22.71 9.73
CA HIS A 42 10.24 21.60 10.40
C HIS A 42 10.20 21.91 11.91
N VAL A 43 9.00 22.01 12.50
CA VAL A 43 8.82 22.28 13.93
C VAL A 43 8.62 20.97 14.69
N VAL A 44 9.05 20.90 15.94
CA VAL A 44 8.97 19.67 16.73
C VAL A 44 7.53 19.18 16.92
N ASN A 45 6.61 20.08 17.25
CA ASN A 45 5.19 19.76 17.40
C ASN A 45 4.38 20.42 16.27
N PRO A 46 3.83 19.64 15.32
CA PRO A 46 3.10 20.18 14.16
C PRO A 46 1.85 20.98 14.52
N PHE A 47 1.25 20.73 15.69
CA PHE A 47 0.05 21.42 16.14
C PHE A 47 0.36 22.77 16.80
N SER A 48 1.62 22.99 17.19
CA SER A 48 2.00 24.23 17.90
C SER A 48 1.76 25.46 17.03
N GLY A 49 0.92 26.39 17.55
CA GLY A 49 0.55 27.63 16.87
C GLY A 49 -0.26 27.45 15.60
N ALA A 50 -0.81 26.27 15.35
CA ALA A 50 -1.61 25.93 14.20
C ALA A 50 -3.11 25.82 14.54
N THR A 51 -3.96 25.90 13.50
CA THR A 51 -5.34 25.41 13.55
C THR A 51 -5.39 24.01 12.90
N VAL A 52 -6.41 23.21 13.25
CA VAL A 52 -6.59 21.89 12.64
C VAL A 52 -7.74 21.95 11.63
N TYR A 53 -7.56 21.30 10.52
CA TYR A 53 -8.50 21.25 9.40
C TYR A 53 -9.80 20.54 9.79
N VAL A 54 -10.93 21.19 9.56
CA VAL A 54 -12.26 20.58 9.70
C VAL A 54 -12.65 19.97 8.36
N ASN A 55 -12.79 18.65 8.34
CA ASN A 55 -13.07 17.88 7.13
C ASN A 55 -14.49 18.13 6.61
N PRO A 56 -14.67 18.74 5.42
CA PRO A 56 -16.00 19.08 4.90
C PRO A 56 -16.82 17.85 4.48
N ASP A 57 -16.18 16.73 4.11
CA ASP A 57 -16.92 15.50 3.80
C ASP A 57 -17.57 14.95 5.08
N TYR A 58 -16.84 14.91 6.17
CA TYR A 58 -17.39 14.54 7.48
C TYR A 58 -18.48 15.51 7.93
N THR A 59 -18.25 16.82 7.81
CA THR A 59 -19.28 17.84 8.11
C THR A 59 -20.56 17.58 7.31
N LYS A 60 -20.46 17.21 6.04
CA LYS A 60 -21.61 16.88 5.16
C LYS A 60 -22.36 15.64 5.65
N GLU A 61 -21.64 14.59 6.04
CA GLU A 61 -22.22 13.35 6.58
C GLU A 61 -22.96 13.60 7.88
N VAL A 62 -22.35 14.35 8.82
CA VAL A 62 -23.00 14.77 10.06
C VAL A 62 -24.25 15.61 9.80
N ASN A 63 -24.19 16.58 8.88
CA ASN A 63 -25.33 17.39 8.52
C ASN A 63 -26.48 16.57 7.89
N SER A 64 -26.12 15.53 7.12
CA SER A 64 -27.11 14.58 6.58
C SER A 64 -27.80 13.79 7.68
N ALA A 65 -27.03 13.38 8.72
CA ALA A 65 -27.58 12.71 9.88
C ALA A 65 -28.47 13.65 10.74
N ILE A 66 -28.08 14.93 10.89
CA ILE A 66 -28.90 15.97 11.55
C ILE A 66 -30.25 16.10 10.87
N ALA A 67 -30.28 16.08 9.53
CA ALA A 67 -31.51 16.23 8.75
C ALA A 67 -32.56 15.11 8.99
N THR A 68 -32.14 13.97 9.57
CA THR A 68 -33.03 12.86 9.96
C THR A 68 -33.77 13.11 11.29
N LEU A 69 -33.39 14.13 12.05
CA LEU A 69 -33.88 14.43 13.38
C LEU A 69 -34.89 15.60 13.35
N PRO A 70 -35.76 15.72 14.37
CA PRO A 70 -36.57 16.91 14.55
C PRO A 70 -35.69 18.17 14.66
N ALA A 71 -35.98 19.19 13.90
CA ALA A 71 -35.22 20.42 13.89
C ALA A 71 -35.18 21.04 15.31
N GLY A 72 -33.95 21.41 15.76
CA GLY A 72 -33.70 22.01 17.06
C GLY A 72 -33.78 21.04 18.24
N SER A 73 -33.86 19.73 18.00
CA SER A 73 -33.73 18.75 19.09
C SER A 73 -32.34 18.84 19.75
N ALA A 74 -32.25 18.47 21.02
CA ALA A 74 -30.98 18.52 21.76
C ALA A 74 -29.86 17.71 21.06
N LEU A 75 -30.21 16.52 20.54
CA LEU A 75 -29.28 15.68 19.80
C LEU A 75 -28.81 16.34 18.49
N ALA A 76 -29.73 16.92 17.72
CA ALA A 76 -29.40 17.65 16.49
C ALA A 76 -28.42 18.81 16.77
N ASN A 77 -28.65 19.53 17.87
CA ASN A 77 -27.78 20.63 18.29
C ASN A 77 -26.39 20.16 18.75
N GLN A 78 -26.32 19.02 19.46
CA GLN A 78 -25.05 18.39 19.84
C GLN A 78 -24.28 17.91 18.59
N MET A 79 -24.95 17.24 17.67
CA MET A 79 -24.35 16.80 16.41
C MET A 79 -23.83 17.99 15.59
N ALA A 80 -24.54 19.13 15.58
CA ALA A 80 -24.07 20.34 14.89
C ALA A 80 -22.76 20.90 15.50
N VAL A 81 -22.53 20.73 16.80
CA VAL A 81 -21.24 21.05 17.43
C VAL A 81 -20.17 20.07 16.93
N VAL A 82 -20.48 18.78 16.90
CA VAL A 82 -19.55 17.74 16.41
C VAL A 82 -19.13 17.99 14.97
N ALA A 83 -20.03 18.46 14.10
CA ALA A 83 -19.72 18.85 12.72
C ALA A 83 -18.61 19.91 12.58
N THR A 84 -18.25 20.60 13.67
CA THR A 84 -17.19 21.63 13.69
C THR A 84 -15.86 21.11 14.19
N TYR A 85 -15.78 19.86 14.62
CA TYR A 85 -14.54 19.28 15.12
C TYR A 85 -13.69 18.70 13.97
N PRO A 86 -12.37 18.86 14.02
CA PRO A 86 -11.48 18.26 13.03
C PRO A 86 -11.51 16.73 13.11
N THR A 87 -11.43 16.09 11.96
CA THR A 87 -11.22 14.65 11.80
C THR A 87 -10.23 14.40 10.67
N ALA A 88 -9.50 13.30 10.72
CA ALA A 88 -8.57 12.96 9.65
C ALA A 88 -9.29 12.63 8.33
N VAL A 89 -8.53 12.72 7.26
CA VAL A 89 -8.91 12.26 5.92
C VAL A 89 -8.23 10.92 5.66
N TRP A 90 -9.02 9.88 5.41
CA TRP A 90 -8.51 8.55 5.10
C TRP A 90 -8.25 8.40 3.61
N LEU A 91 -7.00 8.12 3.27
CA LEU A 91 -6.60 7.66 1.95
C LEU A 91 -6.47 6.14 2.03
N ASP A 92 -7.58 5.43 1.85
CA ASP A 92 -7.72 4.00 2.07
C ASP A 92 -7.74 3.18 0.78
N ARG A 93 -7.55 3.85 -0.35
CA ARG A 93 -7.50 3.28 -1.71
C ARG A 93 -6.95 4.29 -2.70
N ILE A 94 -6.46 3.84 -3.84
CA ILE A 94 -5.93 4.70 -4.92
C ILE A 94 -6.95 5.75 -5.35
N ALA A 95 -8.24 5.38 -5.43
CA ALA A 95 -9.30 6.30 -5.83
C ALA A 95 -9.50 7.48 -4.88
N ALA A 96 -9.13 7.36 -3.60
CA ALA A 96 -9.24 8.44 -2.61
C ALA A 96 -8.28 9.61 -2.92
N ILE A 97 -7.20 9.38 -3.63
CA ILE A 97 -6.23 10.42 -4.02
C ILE A 97 -6.89 11.45 -4.94
N ALA A 98 -7.59 10.98 -5.96
CA ALA A 98 -8.28 11.83 -6.93
C ALA A 98 -9.67 12.28 -6.46
N GLY A 99 -10.34 11.48 -5.63
CA GLY A 99 -11.69 11.73 -5.16
C GLY A 99 -12.77 11.57 -6.24
N GLY A 100 -13.92 12.18 -6.01
CA GLY A 100 -15.04 12.18 -6.96
C GLY A 100 -15.86 10.88 -6.96
N SER A 101 -16.50 10.55 -8.07
CA SER A 101 -17.45 9.42 -8.15
C SER A 101 -16.78 8.06 -7.83
N ALA A 102 -15.51 7.90 -8.16
CA ALA A 102 -14.75 6.69 -7.83
C ALA A 102 -14.49 6.54 -6.32
N ASN A 103 -14.62 7.63 -5.55
CA ASN A 103 -14.50 7.65 -4.09
C ASN A 103 -15.82 8.08 -3.44
N SER A 104 -16.92 7.56 -3.87
CA SER A 104 -18.27 7.83 -3.32
C SER A 104 -18.66 9.33 -3.28
N GLY A 105 -18.05 10.15 -4.14
CA GLY A 105 -18.28 11.58 -4.21
C GLY A 105 -17.55 12.40 -3.15
N ARG A 106 -16.63 11.78 -2.39
CA ARG A 106 -15.74 12.47 -1.44
C ARG A 106 -14.67 13.25 -2.19
N LEU A 107 -14.11 14.26 -1.53
CA LEU A 107 -13.02 15.07 -2.06
C LEU A 107 -11.74 14.23 -2.26
N GLY A 108 -10.92 14.61 -3.24
CA GLY A 108 -9.57 14.09 -3.37
C GLY A 108 -8.56 14.88 -2.53
N LEU A 109 -7.35 14.34 -2.37
CA LEU A 109 -6.32 14.93 -1.53
C LEU A 109 -6.04 16.40 -1.85
N GLN A 110 -5.88 16.74 -3.14
CA GLN A 110 -5.63 18.13 -3.53
C GLN A 110 -6.79 19.06 -3.16
N GLN A 111 -8.02 18.59 -3.24
CA GLN A 111 -9.22 19.35 -2.88
C GLN A 111 -9.30 19.55 -1.36
N HIS A 112 -8.97 18.53 -0.55
CA HIS A 112 -8.85 18.67 0.90
C HIS A 112 -7.80 19.71 1.28
N ILE A 113 -6.62 19.71 0.63
CA ILE A 113 -5.56 20.70 0.88
C ILE A 113 -6.05 22.12 0.56
N GLN A 114 -6.75 22.30 -0.56
CA GLN A 114 -7.33 23.59 -0.92
C GLN A 114 -8.41 24.06 0.07
N ALA A 115 -9.27 23.14 0.52
CA ALA A 115 -10.28 23.41 1.55
C ALA A 115 -9.63 23.76 2.90
N ALA A 116 -8.54 23.10 3.27
CA ALA A 116 -7.77 23.42 4.47
C ALA A 116 -7.15 24.83 4.40
N LEU A 117 -6.54 25.17 3.28
CA LEU A 117 -5.99 26.52 3.07
C LEU A 117 -7.09 27.60 3.08
N ALA A 118 -8.31 27.28 2.63
CA ALA A 118 -9.47 28.18 2.72
C ALA A 118 -9.94 28.39 4.17
N GLN A 119 -9.69 27.47 5.08
CA GLN A 119 -9.99 27.58 6.51
C GLN A 119 -8.91 28.32 7.31
N GLN A 120 -7.74 28.59 6.71
CA GLN A 120 -6.64 29.28 7.37
C GLN A 120 -7.06 30.63 7.94
N LYS A 121 -6.63 30.95 9.16
CA LYS A 121 -6.91 32.19 9.86
C LYS A 121 -5.64 33.00 10.09
N GLY A 122 -5.56 34.18 9.46
CA GLY A 122 -4.39 35.06 9.59
C GLY A 122 -3.09 34.40 9.09
N THR A 123 -2.06 34.34 9.93
CA THR A 123 -0.75 33.74 9.63
C THR A 123 -0.55 32.38 10.30
N GLN A 124 -1.58 31.85 10.98
CA GLN A 124 -1.49 30.53 11.62
C GLN A 124 -1.53 29.43 10.54
N PRO A 125 -0.61 28.46 10.55
CA PRO A 125 -0.71 27.32 9.64
C PRO A 125 -1.93 26.46 9.99
N VAL A 126 -2.44 25.75 9.00
CA VAL A 126 -3.46 24.72 9.20
C VAL A 126 -2.80 23.34 9.16
N VAL A 127 -3.12 22.48 10.13
CA VAL A 127 -2.72 21.07 10.15
C VAL A 127 -3.80 20.27 9.43
N VAL A 128 -3.39 19.43 8.49
CA VAL A 128 -4.24 18.43 7.84
C VAL A 128 -3.76 17.05 8.31
N GLU A 129 -4.65 16.32 8.97
CA GLU A 129 -4.41 14.94 9.41
C GLU A 129 -4.83 13.98 8.30
N LEU A 130 -3.92 13.14 7.85
CA LEU A 130 -4.12 12.18 6.77
C LEU A 130 -3.78 10.77 7.25
N VAL A 131 -4.62 9.80 6.96
CA VAL A 131 -4.31 8.39 7.16
C VAL A 131 -3.90 7.80 5.81
N ILE A 132 -2.69 7.27 5.76
CA ILE A 132 -2.13 6.56 4.61
C ILE A 132 -2.38 5.09 4.87
N TYR A 133 -3.29 4.44 4.10
CA TYR A 133 -3.80 3.12 4.47
C TYR A 133 -4.20 2.31 3.24
N ASP A 134 -3.22 1.76 2.52
CA ASP A 134 -3.48 0.88 1.38
C ASP A 134 -2.35 -0.14 1.11
N LEU A 135 -1.63 -0.57 2.18
CA LEU A 135 -0.65 -1.66 2.06
C LEU A 135 -1.25 -2.91 1.40
N PRO A 136 -0.47 -3.64 0.60
CA PRO A 136 -0.90 -4.95 0.11
C PRO A 136 -1.24 -5.89 1.27
N ASP A 137 -2.40 -6.54 1.18
CA ASP A 137 -2.97 -7.40 2.23
C ASP A 137 -3.09 -6.69 3.59
N ARG A 138 -3.36 -5.37 3.59
CA ARG A 138 -3.51 -4.58 4.80
C ARG A 138 -4.52 -5.22 5.75
N ASP A 139 -4.36 -4.93 7.01
CA ASP A 139 -5.21 -5.44 8.10
C ASP A 139 -5.35 -6.97 8.06
N CYS A 140 -4.21 -7.63 8.03
CA CYS A 140 -4.08 -9.06 7.86
C CYS A 140 -4.81 -9.90 8.94
N ALA A 141 -5.21 -9.28 10.06
CA ALA A 141 -5.94 -9.90 11.16
C ALA A 141 -7.45 -9.63 11.13
N ALA A 142 -7.93 -8.68 10.31
CA ALA A 142 -9.33 -8.31 10.23
C ALA A 142 -9.82 -8.30 8.77
N LEU A 143 -10.91 -9.01 8.49
CA LEU A 143 -11.47 -9.12 7.14
C LEU A 143 -12.30 -7.90 6.73
N ALA A 144 -12.76 -7.10 7.71
CA ALA A 144 -13.64 -5.96 7.48
C ALA A 144 -12.98 -4.82 6.72
N SER A 145 -11.68 -4.62 6.90
CA SER A 145 -10.88 -3.50 6.41
C SER A 145 -9.83 -3.89 5.39
N ASN A 146 -9.93 -5.08 4.80
CA ASN A 146 -9.06 -5.53 3.71
C ASN A 146 -8.98 -4.49 2.60
N GLY A 147 -7.75 -4.20 2.14
CA GLY A 147 -7.48 -3.25 1.06
C GLY A 147 -7.76 -3.79 -0.33
N GLU A 148 -7.53 -2.96 -1.33
CA GLU A 148 -7.66 -3.33 -2.74
C GLU A 148 -6.39 -3.96 -3.32
N LEU A 149 -5.24 -3.84 -2.62
CA LEU A 149 -3.94 -4.34 -3.05
C LEU A 149 -3.64 -5.71 -2.41
N SER A 150 -2.94 -6.57 -3.16
CA SER A 150 -2.52 -7.88 -2.67
C SER A 150 -1.03 -8.09 -2.89
N SER A 151 -0.36 -8.78 -1.96
CA SER A 151 1.05 -9.16 -2.06
C SER A 151 1.28 -10.33 -3.04
N ALA A 152 0.23 -11.02 -3.48
CA ALA A 152 0.35 -12.14 -4.42
C ALA A 152 1.02 -11.71 -5.74
N ALA A 153 1.94 -12.52 -6.24
CA ALA A 153 2.52 -12.34 -7.56
C ALA A 153 1.42 -12.42 -8.63
N ASN A 154 1.19 -11.35 -9.38
CA ASN A 154 0.13 -11.21 -10.38
C ASN A 154 -1.30 -11.29 -9.81
N PRO A 155 -1.66 -10.45 -8.87
CA PRO A 155 -3.03 -10.41 -8.38
C PRO A 155 -4.00 -10.03 -9.51
N PRO A 156 -5.24 -10.55 -9.49
CA PRO A 156 -6.24 -10.23 -10.50
C PRO A 156 -6.52 -8.72 -10.54
N ASN A 157 -6.61 -8.17 -11.74
CA ASN A 157 -6.90 -6.75 -12.01
C ASN A 157 -5.84 -5.72 -11.56
N GLN A 158 -4.64 -6.17 -11.18
CA GLN A 158 -3.53 -5.27 -10.86
C GLN A 158 -2.40 -5.44 -11.89
N PRO A 159 -1.95 -4.37 -12.56
CA PRO A 159 -0.92 -4.45 -13.59
C PRO A 159 0.50 -4.67 -13.04
N LEU A 160 0.71 -4.37 -11.74
CA LEU A 160 2.00 -4.47 -11.04
C LEU A 160 1.87 -5.39 -9.82
N PRO A 161 2.96 -5.98 -9.32
CA PRO A 161 2.98 -6.59 -8.00
C PRO A 161 2.46 -5.62 -6.93
N GLY A 162 1.72 -6.12 -5.92
CA GLY A 162 1.01 -5.28 -4.95
C GLY A 162 1.89 -4.21 -4.31
N LEU A 163 3.10 -4.55 -3.85
CA LEU A 163 4.02 -3.57 -3.28
C LEU A 163 4.42 -2.48 -4.27
N GLN A 164 4.72 -2.85 -5.52
CA GLN A 164 5.07 -1.86 -6.55
C GLN A 164 3.86 -0.98 -6.91
N THR A 165 2.65 -1.53 -6.90
CA THR A 165 1.41 -0.75 -7.09
C THR A 165 1.23 0.25 -5.95
N TYR A 166 1.44 -0.18 -4.70
CA TYR A 166 1.43 0.69 -3.53
C TYR A 166 2.43 1.83 -3.65
N GLU A 167 3.67 1.53 -4.01
CA GLU A 167 4.72 2.54 -4.18
C GLU A 167 4.40 3.55 -5.29
N GLN A 168 4.06 3.06 -6.50
CA GLN A 168 3.96 3.89 -7.70
C GLN A 168 2.58 4.52 -7.91
N ASN A 169 1.49 3.83 -7.51
CA ASN A 169 0.13 4.30 -7.77
C ASN A 169 -0.55 4.89 -6.54
N PHE A 170 -0.02 4.64 -5.34
CA PHE A 170 -0.56 5.19 -4.10
C PHE A 170 0.41 6.18 -3.45
N ILE A 171 1.60 5.77 -3.01
CA ILE A 171 2.54 6.65 -2.30
C ILE A 171 3.09 7.77 -3.20
N ASP A 172 3.57 7.45 -4.40
CA ASP A 172 4.17 8.46 -5.29
C ASP A 172 3.19 9.56 -5.71
N PRO A 173 1.92 9.28 -6.09
CA PRO A 173 0.93 10.33 -6.34
C PRO A 173 0.62 11.19 -5.11
N ILE A 174 0.48 10.60 -3.91
CA ILE A 174 0.30 11.36 -2.66
C ILE A 174 1.51 12.26 -2.43
N PHE A 175 2.72 11.71 -2.50
CA PHE A 175 3.95 12.46 -2.36
C PHE A 175 4.01 13.65 -3.33
N ASN A 176 3.71 13.44 -4.60
CA ASN A 176 3.77 14.50 -5.62
C ASN A 176 2.77 15.64 -5.31
N ILE A 177 1.60 15.31 -4.81
CA ILE A 177 0.60 16.31 -4.38
C ILE A 177 1.16 17.09 -3.18
N LEU A 178 1.60 16.41 -2.11
CA LEU A 178 2.14 17.06 -0.90
C LEU A 178 3.39 17.91 -1.22
N ALA A 179 4.27 17.42 -2.07
CA ALA A 179 5.47 18.12 -2.51
C ALA A 179 5.16 19.45 -3.18
N SER A 180 4.04 19.55 -3.91
CA SER A 180 3.60 20.80 -4.52
C SER A 180 3.25 21.89 -3.50
N PHE A 181 3.02 21.52 -2.24
CA PHE A 181 2.75 22.42 -1.11
C PHE A 181 3.89 22.48 -0.09
N SER A 182 5.03 21.84 -0.34
CA SER A 182 6.12 21.68 0.63
C SER A 182 6.77 23.01 1.06
N THR A 183 6.70 24.04 0.21
CA THR A 183 7.21 25.38 0.51
C THR A 183 6.15 26.33 1.06
N ASN A 184 4.90 25.90 1.20
CA ASN A 184 3.82 26.73 1.72
C ASN A 184 3.89 26.78 3.26
N PRO A 185 4.19 27.95 3.88
CA PRO A 185 4.33 28.04 5.33
C PRO A 185 3.01 27.94 6.09
N ASN A 186 1.89 27.95 5.39
CA ASN A 186 0.56 28.01 5.96
C ASN A 186 -0.11 26.63 6.12
N ILE A 187 0.59 25.55 5.77
CA ILE A 187 0.03 24.20 5.87
C ILE A 187 1.05 23.20 6.41
N ARG A 188 0.61 22.30 7.27
CA ARG A 188 1.35 21.15 7.79
C ARG A 188 0.53 19.89 7.60
N PHE A 189 1.19 18.78 7.29
CA PHE A 189 0.56 17.48 7.09
C PHE A 189 1.02 16.52 8.19
N VAL A 190 0.09 16.00 8.96
CA VAL A 190 0.31 14.93 9.93
C VAL A 190 -0.16 13.65 9.28
N LEU A 191 0.75 12.72 9.01
CA LEU A 191 0.45 11.45 8.35
C LEU A 191 0.47 10.33 9.38
N VAL A 192 -0.63 9.62 9.52
CA VAL A 192 -0.69 8.30 10.18
C VAL A 192 -0.39 7.26 9.11
N ILE A 193 0.77 6.62 9.24
CA ILE A 193 1.30 5.70 8.22
C ILE A 193 0.89 4.27 8.58
N GLU A 194 -0.03 3.71 7.81
CA GLU A 194 -0.44 2.31 7.78
C GLU A 194 -0.87 1.80 9.16
N ASP A 195 -2.05 2.22 9.58
CA ASP A 195 -2.74 1.81 10.79
C ASP A 195 -2.78 0.28 10.94
N ASP A 196 -2.70 -0.21 12.18
CA ASP A 196 -2.72 -1.63 12.56
C ASP A 196 -1.61 -2.52 11.96
N SER A 197 -0.77 -2.03 11.05
CA SER A 197 0.15 -2.86 10.26
C SER A 197 1.29 -3.45 11.10
N LEU A 198 2.14 -2.63 11.70
CA LEU A 198 3.28 -3.09 12.52
C LEU A 198 2.85 -3.79 13.81
N PRO A 199 1.80 -3.36 14.54
CA PRO A 199 1.26 -4.12 15.66
C PRO A 199 0.85 -5.54 15.30
N ASN A 200 0.22 -5.75 14.13
CA ASN A 200 -0.13 -7.06 13.61
C ASN A 200 1.10 -7.96 13.41
N MET A 201 2.21 -7.41 12.91
CA MET A 201 3.44 -8.18 12.73
C MET A 201 3.98 -8.71 14.05
N ILE A 202 3.79 -8.00 15.14
CA ILE A 202 4.28 -8.39 16.46
C ILE A 202 3.44 -9.51 17.05
N THR A 203 2.14 -9.33 17.12
CA THR A 203 1.26 -10.23 17.87
C THR A 203 0.67 -11.36 17.02
N ASN A 204 0.38 -11.10 15.74
CA ASN A 204 -0.40 -12.00 14.91
C ASN A 204 0.45 -12.86 13.94
N THR A 205 1.78 -12.78 14.07
CA THR A 205 2.72 -13.69 13.39
C THR A 205 3.28 -14.78 14.30
N GLY A 206 2.82 -14.91 15.56
CA GLY A 206 3.19 -16.01 16.44
C GLY A 206 3.52 -15.64 17.89
N LEU A 207 3.60 -14.36 18.27
CA LEU A 207 3.79 -13.99 19.69
C LEU A 207 2.54 -14.30 20.52
N SER A 208 1.38 -13.88 20.06
CA SER A 208 0.08 -14.15 20.69
C SER A 208 -0.76 -15.09 19.86
N PHE A 209 -0.86 -14.82 18.55
CA PHE A 209 -1.59 -15.61 17.57
C PHE A 209 -0.75 -15.80 16.32
N SER A 210 -1.02 -16.84 15.53
CA SER A 210 -0.37 -17.06 14.24
C SER A 210 -1.44 -17.09 13.15
N LEU A 211 -1.64 -15.94 12.50
CA LEU A 211 -2.61 -15.77 11.43
C LEU A 211 -1.90 -15.89 10.08
N PRO A 212 -2.37 -16.76 9.16
CA PRO A 212 -1.67 -17.03 7.90
C PRO A 212 -1.43 -15.78 7.05
N ASN A 213 -2.38 -14.85 6.99
CA ASN A 213 -2.23 -13.61 6.22
C ASN A 213 -1.16 -12.69 6.83
N CYS A 214 -1.09 -12.60 8.17
CA CYS A 214 -0.07 -11.81 8.83
C CYS A 214 1.33 -12.45 8.69
N VAL A 215 1.42 -13.77 8.76
CA VAL A 215 2.67 -14.48 8.46
C VAL A 215 3.10 -14.25 7.02
N ALA A 216 2.17 -14.27 6.05
CA ALA A 216 2.46 -13.98 4.65
C ALA A 216 2.97 -12.53 4.47
N ALA A 217 2.32 -11.55 5.11
CA ALA A 217 2.76 -10.15 5.09
C ALA A 217 4.16 -9.95 5.74
N ASN A 218 4.57 -10.86 6.64
CA ASN A 218 5.88 -10.92 7.27
C ASN A 218 6.88 -11.83 6.50
N ASP A 219 6.79 -11.89 5.17
CA ASP A 219 7.69 -12.69 4.31
C ASP A 219 7.66 -14.20 4.66
N GLY A 220 6.49 -14.71 5.07
CA GLY A 220 6.32 -16.09 5.50
C GLY A 220 7.00 -16.46 6.83
N GLN A 221 7.52 -15.47 7.55
CA GLN A 221 8.21 -15.68 8.83
C GLN A 221 7.25 -15.52 10.02
N SER A 222 7.47 -16.31 11.07
CA SER A 222 6.73 -16.19 12.33
C SER A 222 7.62 -15.57 13.41
N TYR A 223 6.98 -14.88 14.37
CA TYR A 223 7.69 -14.40 15.56
C TYR A 223 8.51 -15.55 16.21
N PRO A 224 9.79 -15.32 16.65
CA PRO A 224 10.45 -14.02 16.81
C PRO A 224 11.17 -13.50 15.55
N ASN A 225 11.08 -14.16 14.41
CA ASN A 225 11.80 -13.81 13.19
C ASN A 225 10.97 -12.77 12.39
N LEU A 226 10.82 -11.55 12.94
CA LEU A 226 10.15 -10.47 12.25
C LEU A 226 11.02 -9.98 11.08
N SER A 227 10.51 -10.17 9.86
CA SER A 227 11.24 -9.90 8.62
C SER A 227 11.28 -8.41 8.30
N MET A 228 12.46 -7.91 7.93
CA MET A 228 12.60 -6.57 7.35
C MET A 228 12.28 -6.57 5.84
N ASN A 229 12.06 -7.74 5.24
CA ASN A 229 11.67 -7.88 3.84
C ASN A 229 10.16 -8.14 3.68
N GLY A 230 9.39 -8.18 4.77
CA GLY A 230 7.95 -8.29 4.74
C GLY A 230 7.32 -7.10 4.02
N VAL A 231 6.19 -7.32 3.33
CA VAL A 231 5.55 -6.30 2.50
C VAL A 231 5.15 -5.05 3.31
N TYR A 232 4.76 -5.22 4.57
CA TYR A 232 4.41 -4.11 5.45
C TYR A 232 5.63 -3.24 5.76
N VAL A 233 6.76 -3.87 6.12
CA VAL A 233 7.98 -3.11 6.43
C VAL A 233 8.51 -2.38 5.21
N GLN A 234 8.56 -3.03 4.05
CA GLN A 234 9.05 -2.42 2.82
C GLN A 234 8.17 -1.23 2.41
N GLY A 235 6.84 -1.39 2.44
CA GLY A 235 5.90 -0.32 2.10
C GLY A 235 6.01 0.87 3.06
N ILE A 236 6.05 0.61 4.38
CA ILE A 236 6.21 1.66 5.39
C ILE A 236 7.54 2.38 5.24
N GLN A 237 8.64 1.65 5.03
CA GLN A 237 9.96 2.27 4.81
C GLN A 237 9.99 3.11 3.54
N TYR A 238 9.31 2.67 2.48
CA TYR A 238 9.16 3.46 1.26
C TYR A 238 8.41 4.77 1.53
N ALA A 239 7.25 4.70 2.19
CA ALA A 239 6.45 5.86 2.56
C ALA A 239 7.24 6.84 3.43
N LEU A 240 7.89 6.35 4.50
CA LEU A 240 8.73 7.16 5.39
C LEU A 240 9.87 7.84 4.63
N ASN A 241 10.58 7.13 3.73
CA ASN A 241 11.65 7.71 2.93
C ASN A 241 11.16 8.84 2.01
N LYS A 242 9.97 8.68 1.42
CA LYS A 242 9.37 9.70 0.55
C LYS A 242 8.95 10.92 1.36
N PHE A 243 8.10 10.72 2.35
CA PHE A 243 7.44 11.81 3.06
C PHE A 243 8.38 12.60 3.97
N HIS A 244 9.37 11.97 4.59
CA HIS A 244 10.39 12.66 5.38
C HIS A 244 11.17 13.72 4.60
N SER A 245 11.25 13.61 3.27
CA SER A 245 11.91 14.61 2.43
C SER A 245 11.18 15.95 2.35
N LEU A 246 9.93 16.04 2.84
CA LEU A 246 9.09 17.22 2.77
C LEU A 246 9.08 17.97 4.12
N PRO A 247 9.50 19.25 4.17
CA PRO A 247 9.73 19.95 5.45
C PRO A 247 8.45 20.27 6.24
N ASN A 248 7.28 20.14 5.65
CA ASN A 248 5.98 20.38 6.29
C ASN A 248 5.16 19.12 6.51
N VAL A 249 5.78 17.94 6.36
CA VAL A 249 5.18 16.63 6.59
C VAL A 249 5.75 16.01 7.85
N TYR A 250 4.89 15.40 8.66
CA TYR A 250 5.17 14.79 9.95
C TYR A 250 4.65 13.36 9.95
N ASN A 251 5.53 12.38 10.08
CA ASN A 251 5.22 10.97 9.98
C ASN A 251 4.98 10.34 11.35
N TYR A 252 3.79 9.82 11.58
CA TYR A 252 3.40 9.09 12.77
C TYR A 252 3.13 7.63 12.44
N LEU A 253 3.70 6.71 13.23
CA LEU A 253 3.43 5.29 13.12
C LEU A 253 2.39 4.87 14.17
N ASP A 254 1.47 4.00 13.78
CA ASP A 254 0.52 3.42 14.71
C ASP A 254 1.20 2.38 15.62
N VAL A 255 0.91 2.44 16.90
CA VAL A 255 1.38 1.49 17.94
C VAL A 255 0.23 0.73 18.59
N GLY A 256 -0.90 0.59 17.89
CA GLY A 256 -2.10 -0.08 18.39
C GLY A 256 -2.69 0.64 19.61
N HIS A 257 -3.12 -0.11 20.62
CA HIS A 257 -3.76 0.44 21.80
C HIS A 257 -3.35 -0.34 23.07
N HIS A 258 -3.70 0.19 24.27
CA HIS A 258 -3.34 -0.41 25.54
C HIS A 258 -3.77 -1.87 25.65
N GLY A 259 -4.95 -2.23 25.16
CA GLY A 259 -5.48 -3.59 25.12
C GLY A 259 -4.91 -4.47 24.00
N TRP A 260 -3.85 -4.04 23.33
CA TRP A 260 -3.16 -4.80 22.28
C TRP A 260 -1.65 -4.91 22.56
N LEU A 261 -0.91 -3.80 22.48
CA LEU A 261 0.53 -3.82 22.74
C LEU A 261 0.88 -3.46 24.20
N GLY A 262 -0.10 -3.22 25.07
CA GLY A 262 0.12 -2.82 26.44
C GLY A 262 0.70 -3.90 27.36
N TRP A 263 0.60 -5.18 27.03
CA TRP A 263 1.22 -6.24 27.81
C TRP A 263 2.75 -6.16 27.76
N PRO A 264 3.46 -6.45 28.87
CA PRO A 264 4.91 -6.34 28.93
C PRO A 264 5.63 -7.12 27.83
N ASN A 265 5.15 -8.32 27.47
CA ASN A 265 5.74 -9.14 26.41
C ASN A 265 5.56 -8.51 25.02
N ASN A 266 4.38 -7.96 24.75
CA ASN A 266 4.06 -7.32 23.49
C ASN A 266 4.87 -6.02 23.33
N LEU A 267 4.91 -5.18 24.36
CA LEU A 267 5.68 -3.94 24.36
C LEU A 267 7.18 -4.22 24.21
N THR A 268 7.71 -5.22 24.92
CA THR A 268 9.12 -5.62 24.82
C THR A 268 9.47 -6.12 23.41
N ALA A 269 8.54 -6.78 22.72
CA ALA A 269 8.73 -7.20 21.34
C ALA A 269 8.59 -6.02 20.36
N ALA A 270 7.68 -5.09 20.63
CA ALA A 270 7.33 -3.98 19.75
C ALA A 270 8.46 -2.95 19.62
N VAL A 271 8.99 -2.46 20.73
CA VAL A 271 9.96 -1.35 20.74
C VAL A 271 11.19 -1.61 19.85
N PRO A 272 11.92 -2.75 19.96
CA PRO A 272 13.05 -3.02 19.08
C PRO A 272 12.64 -3.24 17.61
N TYR A 273 11.41 -3.66 17.35
CA TYR A 273 10.92 -3.84 15.99
C TYR A 273 10.65 -2.49 15.33
N PHE A 274 9.92 -1.60 15.96
CA PHE A 274 9.71 -0.23 15.46
C PHE A 274 11.05 0.49 15.24
N LEU A 275 12.00 0.32 16.16
CA LEU A 275 13.34 0.88 16.01
C LEU A 275 14.03 0.37 14.73
N LYS A 276 14.00 -0.94 14.47
CA LYS A 276 14.58 -1.53 13.26
C LYS A 276 13.89 -1.04 11.99
N VAL A 277 12.57 -0.92 12.00
CA VAL A 277 11.81 -0.40 10.86
C VAL A 277 12.26 1.02 10.52
N ALA A 278 12.32 1.91 11.52
CA ALA A 278 12.80 3.27 11.33
C ALA A 278 14.28 3.32 10.89
N GLN A 279 15.15 2.54 11.52
CA GLN A 279 16.57 2.45 11.16
C GLN A 279 16.82 1.92 9.74
N GLY A 280 15.88 1.18 9.15
CA GLY A 280 15.95 0.70 7.77
C GLY A 280 15.68 1.78 6.72
N THR A 281 15.27 2.98 7.12
CA THR A 281 15.09 4.14 6.22
C THR A 281 16.39 4.92 6.03
N ALA A 282 16.46 5.75 4.99
CA ALA A 282 17.64 6.59 4.70
C ALA A 282 17.93 7.60 5.81
N ALA A 283 16.90 8.13 6.48
CA ALA A 283 17.02 9.08 7.58
C ALA A 283 17.11 8.40 8.96
N GLY A 284 17.02 7.08 9.02
CA GLY A 284 17.00 6.32 10.26
C GLY A 284 15.81 6.71 11.13
N VAL A 285 16.01 6.77 12.44
CA VAL A 285 14.96 7.13 13.40
C VAL A 285 14.37 8.53 13.18
N SER A 286 15.07 9.42 12.49
CA SER A 286 14.57 10.75 12.16
C SER A 286 13.50 10.75 11.08
N SER A 287 13.26 9.62 10.39
CA SER A 287 12.15 9.48 9.44
C SER A 287 10.78 9.43 10.12
N VAL A 288 10.73 9.24 11.43
CA VAL A 288 9.53 9.15 12.25
C VAL A 288 9.50 10.34 13.20
N ASP A 289 8.47 11.17 13.12
CA ASP A 289 8.27 12.33 13.97
C ASP A 289 7.51 11.98 15.23
N GLY A 290 6.73 10.90 15.20
CA GLY A 290 5.98 10.47 16.37
C GLY A 290 5.24 9.15 16.18
N PHE A 291 4.43 8.84 17.18
CA PHE A 291 3.59 7.65 17.23
C PHE A 291 2.15 8.03 17.61
N ILE A 292 1.22 7.16 17.27
CA ILE A 292 -0.18 7.32 17.63
C ILE A 292 -0.72 6.04 18.24
N THR A 293 -1.62 6.19 19.21
CA THR A 293 -2.32 5.05 19.83
C THR A 293 -3.82 5.16 19.65
N ASN A 294 -4.50 4.02 19.82
CA ASN A 294 -5.96 3.90 19.80
C ASN A 294 -6.61 4.31 18.49
N THR A 295 -5.85 4.37 17.39
CA THR A 295 -6.39 4.69 16.07
C THR A 295 -7.55 3.75 15.75
N ALA A 296 -8.70 4.31 15.39
CA ALA A 296 -9.92 3.57 15.09
C ALA A 296 -10.39 2.58 16.18
N ASN A 297 -9.96 2.74 17.42
CA ASN A 297 -10.27 1.82 18.52
C ASN A 297 -11.09 2.51 19.65
N TYR A 298 -11.28 1.80 20.77
CA TYR A 298 -12.24 2.15 21.83
C TYR A 298 -11.61 2.16 23.24
N GLY A 299 -10.29 2.07 23.33
CA GLY A 299 -9.59 2.10 24.62
C GLY A 299 -9.89 3.38 25.41
N PRO A 300 -10.16 3.32 26.72
CA PRO A 300 -10.42 4.53 27.51
C PRO A 300 -9.17 5.43 27.53
N THR A 301 -9.36 6.73 27.35
CA THR A 301 -8.25 7.69 27.44
C THR A 301 -7.58 7.60 28.80
N LYS A 302 -8.40 7.61 29.87
CA LYS A 302 -7.99 7.43 31.28
C LYS A 302 -9.05 6.70 32.07
N GLU A 303 -8.63 5.71 32.88
CA GLU A 303 -9.49 5.11 33.90
C GLU A 303 -9.48 6.00 35.17
N PRO A 304 -10.59 6.73 35.48
CA PRO A 304 -10.54 7.81 36.45
C PRO A 304 -10.67 7.32 37.89
N TYR A 305 -11.07 6.08 38.14
CA TYR A 305 -11.48 5.61 39.46
C TYR A 305 -10.63 4.46 40.01
N MET A 306 -9.58 4.07 39.30
CA MET A 306 -8.64 3.04 39.76
C MET A 306 -7.29 3.22 39.03
N THR A 307 -6.27 2.61 39.61
CA THR A 307 -4.95 2.51 39.01
C THR A 307 -4.54 1.04 38.86
N ALA A 308 -3.67 0.74 37.92
CA ALA A 308 -3.25 -0.63 37.62
C ALA A 308 -2.71 -1.36 38.89
N ASN A 309 -1.90 -0.67 39.69
CA ASN A 309 -1.25 -1.22 40.86
C ASN A 309 -2.09 -1.14 42.16
N GLU A 310 -3.28 -0.56 42.09
CA GLU A 310 -4.19 -0.55 43.25
C GLU A 310 -4.51 -1.96 43.72
N SER A 311 -4.44 -2.23 45.00
CA SER A 311 -4.62 -3.56 45.58
C SER A 311 -6.03 -3.75 46.13
N ILE A 312 -6.78 -4.68 45.55
CA ILE A 312 -8.12 -5.06 45.95
C ILE A 312 -8.10 -6.49 46.50
N GLY A 313 -8.43 -6.65 47.78
CA GLY A 313 -8.33 -7.93 48.46
C GLY A 313 -6.91 -8.54 48.49
N GLY A 314 -5.89 -7.71 48.38
CA GLY A 314 -4.48 -8.12 48.34
C GLY A 314 -3.93 -8.39 46.94
N THR A 315 -4.72 -8.17 45.84
CA THR A 315 -4.34 -8.43 44.44
C THR A 315 -4.43 -7.16 43.63
N PRO A 316 -3.40 -6.79 42.81
CA PRO A 316 -3.45 -5.63 41.93
C PRO A 316 -4.59 -5.67 40.91
N VAL A 317 -5.12 -4.50 40.56
CA VAL A 317 -6.20 -4.32 39.58
C VAL A 317 -5.84 -4.95 38.24
N PHE A 318 -4.62 -4.79 37.75
CA PHE A 318 -4.20 -5.36 36.46
C PHE A 318 -4.21 -6.90 36.42
N ASN A 319 -4.30 -7.60 37.58
CA ASN A 319 -4.44 -9.05 37.65
C ASN A 319 -5.90 -9.52 37.51
N SER A 320 -6.85 -8.61 37.31
CA SER A 320 -8.26 -8.97 37.09
C SER A 320 -8.46 -9.76 35.77
N SER A 321 -9.60 -10.42 35.69
CA SER A 321 -10.00 -11.15 34.48
C SER A 321 -10.22 -10.26 33.27
N PHE A 322 -10.48 -8.97 33.46
CA PHE A 322 -10.61 -8.00 32.36
C PHE A 322 -9.24 -7.54 31.88
N TYR A 323 -8.34 -7.10 32.75
CA TYR A 323 -7.02 -6.60 32.36
C TYR A 323 -5.97 -7.69 32.09
N GLN A 324 -6.18 -8.92 32.53
CA GLN A 324 -5.39 -10.09 32.15
C GLN A 324 -3.88 -9.92 32.31
N PHE A 325 -3.46 -9.36 33.41
CA PHE A 325 -2.07 -9.02 33.76
C PHE A 325 -1.47 -7.90 32.90
N ASN A 326 -2.28 -7.10 32.21
CA ASN A 326 -1.84 -5.91 31.50
C ASN A 326 -1.74 -4.74 32.48
N PRO A 327 -0.53 -4.17 32.72
CA PRO A 327 -0.37 -3.03 33.63
C PRO A 327 -0.82 -1.71 33.00
N ASN A 328 -1.02 -1.65 31.68
CA ASN A 328 -1.56 -0.50 30.98
C ASN A 328 -3.07 -0.65 30.87
N ILE A 329 -3.80 0.05 31.75
CA ILE A 329 -5.26 -0.07 31.83
C ILE A 329 -5.99 1.03 31.06
N ASP A 330 -5.26 1.98 30.48
CA ASP A 330 -5.76 3.09 29.68
C ASP A 330 -4.70 3.60 28.68
N GLU A 331 -5.10 4.47 27.75
CA GLU A 331 -4.24 4.93 26.66
C GLU A 331 -3.17 5.94 27.11
N GLU A 332 -3.45 6.77 28.12
CA GLU A 332 -2.47 7.73 28.61
C GLU A 332 -1.27 7.04 29.26
N ASP A 333 -1.53 6.06 30.14
CA ASP A 333 -0.47 5.31 30.81
C ASP A 333 0.33 4.46 29.80
N TYR A 334 -0.37 3.86 28.81
CA TYR A 334 0.25 3.11 27.74
C TYR A 334 1.14 3.99 26.86
N ALA A 335 0.63 5.12 26.35
CA ALA A 335 1.37 6.04 25.51
C ALA A 335 2.62 6.58 26.22
N ALA A 336 2.51 6.96 27.51
CA ALA A 336 3.63 7.45 28.29
C ALA A 336 4.71 6.38 28.54
N GLN A 337 4.29 5.11 28.76
CA GLN A 337 5.22 3.99 28.89
C GLN A 337 5.92 3.69 27.57
N PHE A 338 5.17 3.69 26.45
CA PHE A 338 5.71 3.42 25.13
C PHE A 338 6.69 4.50 24.69
N ASP A 339 6.35 5.80 24.91
CA ASP A 339 7.23 6.95 24.66
C ASP A 339 8.58 6.78 25.37
N SER A 340 8.52 6.51 26.68
CA SER A 340 9.72 6.29 27.49
C SER A 340 10.56 5.10 26.97
N ALA A 341 9.92 4.02 26.55
CA ALA A 341 10.60 2.83 26.05
C ALA A 341 11.26 3.09 24.66
N LEU A 342 10.60 3.83 23.77
CA LEU A 342 11.14 4.21 22.46
C LEU A 342 12.33 5.16 22.58
N ILE A 343 12.25 6.18 23.45
CA ILE A 343 13.36 7.10 23.72
C ILE A 343 14.56 6.33 24.27
N ASN A 344 14.33 5.42 25.25
CA ASN A 344 15.39 4.56 25.80
C ASN A 344 15.99 3.61 24.74
N ALA A 345 15.23 3.22 23.72
CA ALA A 345 15.71 2.40 22.61
C ALA A 345 16.53 3.19 21.58
N GLY A 346 16.43 4.53 21.56
CA GLY A 346 17.25 5.38 20.68
C GLY A 346 16.48 6.33 19.76
N PHE A 347 15.19 6.49 19.94
CA PHE A 347 14.44 7.56 19.29
C PHE A 347 14.73 8.91 19.96
N PRO A 348 14.52 10.05 19.25
CA PRO A 348 14.72 11.38 19.82
C PRO A 348 13.83 11.64 21.05
N SER A 349 14.34 12.41 22.04
CA SER A 349 13.56 12.82 23.21
C SER A 349 12.40 13.78 22.91
N THR A 350 12.32 14.25 21.66
CA THR A 350 11.25 15.11 21.13
C THR A 350 10.25 14.32 20.28
N LEU A 351 10.24 13.00 20.42
CA LEU A 351 9.32 12.12 19.72
C LEU A 351 7.86 12.45 20.10
N GLY A 352 7.01 12.79 19.13
CA GLY A 352 5.63 13.18 19.40
C GLY A 352 4.70 11.98 19.62
N PHE A 353 3.68 12.13 20.47
CA PHE A 353 2.60 11.17 20.63
C PHE A 353 1.24 11.81 20.35
N LEU A 354 0.36 11.03 19.73
CA LEU A 354 -1.05 11.35 19.54
C LEU A 354 -1.89 10.22 20.14
N ILE A 355 -3.08 10.53 20.62
CA ILE A 355 -4.07 9.55 21.06
C ILE A 355 -5.37 9.84 20.29
N ASP A 356 -5.90 8.82 19.58
CA ASP A 356 -7.22 8.91 18.98
C ASP A 356 -8.28 8.78 20.09
N THR A 357 -9.03 9.85 20.29
CA THR A 357 -10.08 9.94 21.31
C THR A 357 -11.48 9.95 20.71
N SER A 358 -11.64 9.63 19.45
CA SER A 358 -12.89 9.78 18.68
C SER A 358 -14.04 8.96 19.25
N ARG A 359 -13.78 7.75 19.79
CA ARG A 359 -14.81 6.79 20.21
C ARG A 359 -14.58 6.15 21.56
N ASN A 360 -13.81 6.76 22.44
CA ASN A 360 -13.42 6.19 23.74
C ASN A 360 -14.06 6.91 24.95
N GLY A 361 -15.14 7.63 24.72
CA GLY A 361 -15.79 8.44 25.77
C GLY A 361 -16.46 7.64 26.87
N TRP A 362 -17.02 6.46 26.55
CA TRP A 362 -17.70 5.59 27.51
C TRP A 362 -18.61 6.34 28.49
N GLY A 363 -19.48 7.16 27.97
CA GLY A 363 -20.50 7.90 28.73
C GLY A 363 -21.81 7.14 28.86
N GLY A 364 -22.90 7.88 28.90
CA GLY A 364 -24.24 7.33 29.01
C GLY A 364 -24.58 6.79 30.40
N PRO A 365 -25.70 6.08 30.55
CA PRO A 365 -26.22 5.68 31.84
C PRO A 365 -25.40 4.60 32.55
N ASN A 366 -24.57 3.87 31.84
CA ASN A 366 -23.76 2.78 32.37
C ASN A 366 -22.36 3.22 32.80
N ARG A 367 -22.00 4.51 32.62
CA ARG A 367 -20.70 5.01 33.06
C ARG A 367 -20.67 5.07 34.58
N PRO A 368 -19.67 4.49 35.27
CA PRO A 368 -19.48 4.66 36.69
C PRO A 368 -19.28 6.11 37.09
N THR A 369 -19.74 6.47 38.30
CA THR A 369 -19.55 7.81 38.87
C THR A 369 -18.54 7.83 40.03
N GLY A 370 -17.93 6.70 40.34
CA GLY A 370 -16.92 6.52 41.37
C GLY A 370 -16.46 5.07 41.47
N PRO A 371 -15.44 4.78 42.30
CA PRO A 371 -14.96 3.42 42.50
C PRO A 371 -15.97 2.57 43.26
N SER A 372 -15.99 1.27 42.98
CA SER A 372 -16.76 0.27 43.72
C SER A 372 -16.19 0.09 45.14
N THR A 373 -17.03 -0.29 46.10
CA THR A 373 -16.59 -0.66 47.44
C THR A 373 -16.32 -2.16 47.60
N SER A 374 -16.39 -2.95 46.56
CA SER A 374 -16.14 -4.39 46.58
C SER A 374 -14.68 -4.69 46.96
N THR A 375 -14.51 -5.70 47.83
CA THR A 375 -13.18 -6.27 48.14
C THR A 375 -12.83 -7.48 47.25
N VAL A 376 -13.72 -7.88 46.34
CA VAL A 376 -13.51 -8.93 45.35
C VAL A 376 -13.01 -8.29 44.05
N LEU A 377 -11.80 -8.62 43.64
CA LEU A 377 -11.09 -7.95 42.56
C LEU A 377 -11.94 -7.80 41.28
N ASN A 378 -12.44 -8.88 40.70
CA ASN A 378 -13.19 -8.82 39.46
C ASN A 378 -14.50 -8.02 39.59
N THR A 379 -15.19 -8.16 40.70
CA THR A 379 -16.40 -7.37 40.98
C THR A 379 -16.07 -5.89 41.13
N PHE A 380 -14.94 -5.55 41.80
CA PHE A 380 -14.46 -4.18 41.90
C PHE A 380 -14.17 -3.60 40.49
N VAL A 381 -13.37 -4.30 39.68
CA VAL A 381 -12.98 -3.84 38.34
C VAL A 381 -14.20 -3.69 37.43
N ASP A 382 -15.09 -4.69 37.38
CA ASP A 382 -16.28 -4.64 36.51
C ASP A 382 -17.25 -3.52 36.90
N ALA A 383 -17.33 -3.15 38.16
CA ALA A 383 -18.17 -2.06 38.61
C ALA A 383 -17.50 -0.68 38.49
N THR A 384 -16.17 -0.63 38.45
CA THR A 384 -15.37 0.62 38.52
C THR A 384 -14.91 1.08 37.13
N ARG A 385 -14.45 0.16 36.26
CA ARG A 385 -13.93 0.49 34.94
C ARG A 385 -14.94 1.21 34.06
N ILE A 386 -14.49 2.19 33.32
CA ILE A 386 -15.34 2.89 32.33
C ILE A 386 -15.47 2.10 31.03
N ASP A 387 -14.45 1.40 30.59
CA ASP A 387 -14.50 0.50 29.43
C ASP A 387 -15.55 -0.60 29.69
N ARG A 388 -16.61 -0.64 28.89
CA ARG A 388 -17.72 -1.59 29.04
C ARG A 388 -17.67 -2.76 28.06
N ARG A 389 -16.61 -2.88 27.27
CA ARG A 389 -16.39 -4.09 26.45
C ARG A 389 -16.26 -5.32 27.35
N ASP A 390 -16.60 -6.49 26.81
CA ASP A 390 -16.38 -7.75 27.51
C ASP A 390 -14.91 -8.16 27.53
N ASP A 391 -14.12 -7.67 26.55
CA ASP A 391 -12.68 -7.84 26.46
C ASP A 391 -12.04 -6.62 25.80
N MET A 392 -10.82 -6.26 26.22
CA MET A 392 -10.08 -5.10 25.69
C MET A 392 -9.70 -5.25 24.21
N GLY A 393 -9.65 -6.49 23.69
CA GLY A 393 -9.35 -6.80 22.29
C GLY A 393 -10.54 -6.68 21.33
N GLN A 394 -11.73 -6.29 21.80
CA GLN A 394 -12.90 -6.09 20.95
C GLN A 394 -12.82 -4.73 20.26
N TRP A 395 -13.02 -4.70 18.91
CA TRP A 395 -12.73 -3.52 18.10
C TRP A 395 -13.84 -3.11 17.14
N CYS A 396 -14.79 -3.96 16.76
CA CYS A 396 -15.75 -3.63 15.70
C CYS A 396 -17.04 -3.01 16.26
N ASN A 397 -17.36 -1.79 15.85
CA ASN A 397 -18.64 -1.07 16.06
C ASN A 397 -19.26 -1.31 17.45
N GLN A 398 -18.54 -1.01 18.52
CA GLN A 398 -18.89 -1.39 19.89
C GLN A 398 -20.18 -0.74 20.41
N GLN A 399 -21.03 -1.54 21.03
CA GLN A 399 -22.26 -1.06 21.66
C GLN A 399 -21.97 -0.15 22.86
N ASN A 400 -22.87 0.81 23.12
CA ASN A 400 -22.83 1.74 24.24
C ASN A 400 -21.61 2.66 24.28
N GLN A 401 -20.87 2.75 23.20
CA GLN A 401 -19.77 3.70 23.05
C GLN A 401 -20.25 5.14 23.03
N GLY A 402 -19.30 6.05 23.34
CA GLY A 402 -19.52 7.49 23.25
C GLY A 402 -18.33 8.21 22.62
N LEU A 403 -18.56 9.40 22.09
CA LEU A 403 -17.46 10.29 21.70
C LEU A 403 -16.60 10.59 22.92
N GLY A 404 -15.28 10.56 22.71
CA GLY A 404 -14.32 10.92 23.74
C GLY A 404 -14.02 12.41 23.79
N VAL A 405 -12.87 12.75 24.39
CA VAL A 405 -12.41 14.14 24.49
C VAL A 405 -12.29 14.72 23.08
N PRO A 406 -12.90 15.90 22.79
CA PRO A 406 -12.72 16.56 21.50
C PRO A 406 -11.24 16.81 21.18
N PRO A 407 -10.86 16.91 19.90
CA PRO A 407 -9.50 17.19 19.48
C PRO A 407 -8.89 18.36 20.28
N THR A 408 -7.78 18.10 20.96
CA THR A 408 -7.18 19.02 21.91
C THR A 408 -5.67 19.02 21.77
N VAL A 409 -5.08 20.17 21.51
CA VAL A 409 -3.63 20.35 21.40
C VAL A 409 -3.01 20.50 22.79
N ASN A 410 -1.88 19.83 23.03
CA ASN A 410 -1.13 19.84 24.30
C ASN A 410 -2.01 19.50 25.50
N PRO A 411 -2.58 18.30 25.57
CA PRO A 411 -3.47 17.92 26.70
C PRO A 411 -2.78 17.87 28.06
N GLY A 412 -1.42 17.74 28.07
CA GLY A 412 -0.63 18.00 29.25
C GLY A 412 -0.40 16.80 30.18
N PHE A 413 -0.76 15.59 29.79
CA PHE A 413 -0.53 14.40 30.62
C PHE A 413 0.96 14.04 30.74
N PHE A 414 1.69 14.02 29.59
CA PHE A 414 3.15 13.96 29.53
C PHE A 414 3.69 14.87 28.43
N THR A 415 4.99 15.20 28.48
CA THR A 415 5.59 16.26 27.67
C THR A 415 5.45 16.02 26.16
N ASN A 416 5.55 14.78 25.72
CA ASN A 416 5.53 14.41 24.30
C ASN A 416 4.12 14.10 23.78
N LEU A 417 3.08 14.17 24.59
CA LEU A 417 1.69 14.06 24.13
C LEU A 417 1.28 15.38 23.47
N TYR A 418 1.34 15.42 22.14
CA TYR A 418 1.12 16.63 21.36
C TYR A 418 -0.34 16.96 21.14
N ALA A 419 -1.19 15.95 20.96
CA ALA A 419 -2.63 16.17 20.83
C ALA A 419 -3.46 14.92 21.13
N TYR A 420 -4.70 15.14 21.57
CA TYR A 420 -5.81 14.25 21.33
C TYR A 420 -6.39 14.60 19.96
N VAL A 421 -6.63 13.58 19.16
CA VAL A 421 -7.07 13.69 17.77
C VAL A 421 -8.30 12.82 17.53
N TRP A 422 -9.04 13.08 16.47
CA TRP A 422 -10.10 12.21 15.97
C TRP A 422 -9.69 11.68 14.60
N ILE A 423 -8.84 10.67 14.61
CA ILE A 423 -8.34 10.05 13.38
C ILE A 423 -9.45 9.27 12.71
N LYS A 424 -10.15 8.40 13.47
CA LYS A 424 -11.37 7.77 12.95
C LYS A 424 -12.50 8.79 13.00
N PRO A 425 -13.11 9.17 11.86
CA PRO A 425 -14.29 10.01 11.87
C PRO A 425 -15.43 9.30 12.60
N PRO A 426 -15.97 9.86 13.71
CA PRO A 426 -17.02 9.18 14.48
C PRO A 426 -18.27 8.91 13.65
N GLY A 427 -18.77 7.68 13.73
CA GLY A 427 -19.92 7.21 12.93
C GLY A 427 -19.52 6.56 11.61
N GLU A 428 -18.26 6.54 11.23
CA GLU A 428 -17.80 5.66 10.16
C GLU A 428 -17.59 4.24 10.68
N SER A 429 -18.33 3.28 10.13
CA SER A 429 -18.30 1.87 10.50
C SER A 429 -16.91 1.25 10.40
N ASP A 430 -16.59 0.33 11.31
CA ASP A 430 -15.40 -0.51 11.24
C ASP A 430 -15.57 -1.69 10.28
N GLY A 431 -16.81 -2.09 10.00
CA GLY A 431 -17.12 -3.15 9.06
C GLY A 431 -18.48 -3.79 9.29
N ASN A 432 -18.82 -4.68 8.37
CA ASN A 432 -20.03 -5.50 8.38
C ASN A 432 -19.70 -6.98 8.61
N TYR A 433 -20.74 -7.82 8.70
CA TYR A 433 -20.62 -9.27 8.83
C TYR A 433 -21.58 -9.98 7.86
N PRO A 434 -21.37 -11.27 7.52
CA PRO A 434 -22.30 -12.04 6.71
C PRO A 434 -23.67 -12.15 7.38
N GLY A 435 -24.72 -11.65 6.69
CA GLY A 435 -26.08 -11.57 7.22
C GLY A 435 -26.47 -10.21 7.78
N SER A 436 -25.56 -9.26 7.95
CA SER A 436 -25.91 -7.88 8.31
C SER A 436 -26.79 -7.23 7.23
N VAL A 437 -27.78 -6.43 7.64
CA VAL A 437 -28.71 -5.76 6.70
C VAL A 437 -28.58 -4.25 6.84
N PHE A 438 -28.06 -3.60 5.80
CA PHE A 438 -27.96 -2.15 5.76
C PHE A 438 -28.64 -1.58 4.50
N ASN A 439 -29.50 -0.61 4.69
CA ASN A 439 -30.34 -0.01 3.61
C ASN A 439 -31.10 -1.07 2.78
N GLY A 440 -31.55 -2.15 3.42
CA GLY A 440 -32.29 -3.23 2.76
C GLY A 440 -31.44 -4.22 1.96
N VAL A 441 -30.13 -4.09 1.99
CA VAL A 441 -29.17 -5.00 1.35
C VAL A 441 -28.56 -5.91 2.42
N THR A 442 -28.68 -7.23 2.23
CA THR A 442 -28.03 -8.23 3.09
C THR A 442 -26.61 -8.47 2.61
N SER A 443 -25.63 -8.32 3.50
CA SER A 443 -24.24 -8.64 3.19
C SER A 443 -24.02 -10.15 3.11
N THR A 444 -23.22 -10.56 2.14
CA THR A 444 -22.73 -11.97 2.03
C THR A 444 -21.28 -12.11 2.47
N THR A 445 -20.60 -11.01 2.76
CA THR A 445 -19.19 -10.94 3.17
C THR A 445 -19.06 -10.07 4.41
N GLY A 446 -17.87 -10.04 4.98
CA GLY A 446 -17.53 -9.22 6.13
C GLY A 446 -16.75 -9.99 7.19
N ASP A 447 -16.57 -9.38 8.35
CA ASP A 447 -15.79 -9.93 9.45
C ASP A 447 -16.68 -10.52 10.54
N PRO A 448 -16.47 -11.76 10.96
CA PRO A 448 -17.20 -12.34 12.09
C PRO A 448 -17.10 -11.52 13.39
N ASN A 449 -16.02 -10.79 13.61
CA ASN A 449 -15.87 -9.93 14.77
C ASN A 449 -16.82 -8.72 14.78
N CYS A 450 -17.45 -8.41 13.66
CA CYS A 450 -18.51 -7.42 13.55
C CYS A 450 -19.91 -8.02 13.76
N ASP A 451 -20.04 -9.34 13.93
CA ASP A 451 -21.32 -10.01 14.22
C ASP A 451 -21.57 -10.04 15.72
N PRO A 452 -22.65 -9.41 16.22
CA PRO A 452 -23.00 -9.44 17.65
C PRO A 452 -23.27 -10.84 18.22
N ALA A 453 -23.57 -11.83 17.37
CA ALA A 453 -23.78 -13.22 17.78
C ALA A 453 -22.49 -14.04 17.85
N HIS A 454 -21.36 -13.49 17.36
CA HIS A 454 -20.07 -14.17 17.34
C HIS A 454 -19.33 -14.02 18.67
N SER A 455 -18.48 -15.00 19.00
CA SER A 455 -17.50 -14.92 20.09
C SER A 455 -16.10 -14.79 19.51
N ASN A 456 -15.42 -13.70 19.81
CA ASN A 456 -14.09 -13.42 19.26
C ASN A 456 -13.02 -14.31 19.94
N ALA A 457 -12.37 -15.16 19.15
CA ALA A 457 -11.29 -16.03 19.64
C ALA A 457 -10.05 -15.22 20.10
N LEU A 458 -9.78 -14.08 19.46
CA LEU A 458 -8.67 -13.18 19.85
C LEU A 458 -9.00 -12.40 21.14
N ALA A 459 -10.27 -12.33 21.52
CA ALA A 459 -10.76 -11.72 22.75
C ALA A 459 -11.31 -12.80 23.74
N ASN A 460 -10.57 -13.86 23.95
CA ASN A 460 -10.85 -14.93 24.91
C ASN A 460 -12.22 -15.60 24.75
N ASN A 461 -12.72 -15.70 23.52
CA ASN A 461 -14.06 -16.21 23.19
C ASN A 461 -15.21 -15.44 23.89
N LYS A 462 -15.01 -14.15 24.18
CA LYS A 462 -16.06 -13.27 24.65
C LYS A 462 -16.96 -12.83 23.50
N PRO A 463 -18.25 -12.50 23.75
CA PRO A 463 -19.10 -11.88 22.75
C PRO A 463 -18.42 -10.65 22.16
N THR A 464 -18.62 -10.40 20.86
CA THR A 464 -17.95 -9.26 20.17
C THR A 464 -18.38 -7.89 20.70
N GLY A 465 -19.59 -7.78 21.28
CA GLY A 465 -20.15 -6.50 21.69
C GLY A 465 -20.50 -5.58 20.52
N ALA A 466 -20.43 -6.07 19.28
CA ALA A 466 -20.69 -5.29 18.09
C ALA A 466 -22.16 -4.86 17.96
N LEU A 467 -22.42 -3.75 17.31
CA LEU A 467 -23.76 -3.31 16.92
C LEU A 467 -24.31 -4.18 15.78
N PRO A 468 -25.62 -4.55 15.79
CA PRO A 468 -26.23 -5.31 14.71
C PRO A 468 -26.43 -4.46 13.45
N ASN A 469 -26.39 -5.13 12.29
CA ASN A 469 -26.67 -4.54 10.97
C ASN A 469 -25.70 -3.41 10.58
N SER A 470 -24.45 -3.54 10.94
CA SER A 470 -23.40 -2.59 10.57
C SER A 470 -23.16 -2.57 9.05
N PRO A 471 -22.91 -1.40 8.44
CA PRO A 471 -22.54 -1.28 7.04
C PRO A 471 -21.06 -1.65 6.82
N PRO A 472 -20.62 -1.77 5.54
CA PRO A 472 -19.21 -1.94 5.22
C PRO A 472 -18.32 -0.86 5.84
N ALA A 473 -17.05 -1.21 6.09
CA ALA A 473 -16.04 -0.30 6.66
C ALA A 473 -15.97 1.04 5.90
N GLY A 474 -15.78 2.13 6.64
CA GLY A 474 -15.69 3.50 6.09
C GLY A 474 -17.05 4.09 5.65
N THR A 475 -18.15 3.36 5.77
CA THR A 475 -19.49 3.89 5.51
C THR A 475 -20.01 4.65 6.72
N PHE A 476 -20.43 5.91 6.52
CA PHE A 476 -21.04 6.68 7.60
C PHE A 476 -22.37 6.08 8.05
N TRP A 477 -22.48 5.77 9.35
CA TRP A 477 -23.63 5.10 9.94
C TRP A 477 -24.34 6.00 10.96
N THR A 478 -25.43 6.62 10.52
CA THR A 478 -26.19 7.59 11.33
C THR A 478 -26.60 7.04 12.71
N ALA A 479 -27.02 5.77 12.81
CA ALA A 479 -27.45 5.19 14.08
C ALA A 479 -26.30 5.07 15.10
N GLU A 480 -25.13 4.61 14.66
CA GLU A 480 -23.93 4.58 15.50
C GLU A 480 -23.50 5.99 15.89
N PHE A 481 -23.46 6.91 14.93
CA PHE A 481 -23.10 8.31 15.22
C PHE A 481 -24.01 8.97 16.26
N GLN A 482 -25.32 8.77 16.16
CA GLN A 482 -26.27 9.28 17.15
C GLN A 482 -26.03 8.67 18.54
N MET A 483 -25.75 7.38 18.62
CA MET A 483 -25.38 6.71 19.87
C MET A 483 -24.09 7.29 20.46
N LEU A 484 -23.05 7.47 19.63
CA LEU A 484 -21.77 8.04 20.06
C LEU A 484 -21.95 9.45 20.64
N VAL A 485 -22.76 10.29 20.02
CA VAL A 485 -23.06 11.66 20.49
C VAL A 485 -23.85 11.64 21.82
N GLN A 486 -24.87 10.77 21.93
CA GLN A 486 -25.68 10.61 23.12
C GLN A 486 -24.89 10.14 24.33
N ASN A 487 -23.93 9.26 24.09
CA ASN A 487 -23.07 8.65 25.12
C ASN A 487 -21.72 9.37 25.28
N ALA A 488 -21.54 10.53 24.68
CA ALA A 488 -20.27 11.27 24.72
C ALA A 488 -19.83 11.57 26.16
N PHE A 489 -18.52 11.42 26.40
CA PHE A 489 -17.91 11.90 27.63
C PHE A 489 -16.50 12.47 27.36
N PRO A 490 -16.26 13.77 27.65
CA PRO A 490 -17.22 14.73 28.23
C PRO A 490 -18.46 14.92 27.32
N PRO A 491 -19.63 15.24 27.94
CA PRO A 491 -20.85 15.48 27.18
C PRO A 491 -20.66 16.59 26.13
N ILE A 492 -21.12 16.38 24.91
CA ILE A 492 -21.11 17.43 23.88
C ILE A 492 -22.09 18.54 24.28
N PRO A 493 -21.64 19.81 24.36
CA PRO A 493 -22.54 20.90 24.70
C PRO A 493 -23.59 21.09 23.60
N ALA A 494 -24.85 21.19 23.97
CA ALA A 494 -25.85 21.63 23.02
C ALA A 494 -25.61 23.11 22.73
N SER A 495 -25.47 23.49 21.47
CA SER A 495 -25.44 24.92 21.10
C SER A 495 -26.76 25.58 21.52
N THR A 496 -26.71 26.58 22.39
CA THR A 496 -27.89 27.33 22.84
C THR A 496 -28.17 28.55 21.98
N ALA A 497 -27.23 28.98 21.14
CA ALA A 497 -27.38 30.12 20.25
C ALA A 497 -28.24 29.75 19.02
N PRO A 498 -29.23 30.56 18.63
CA PRO A 498 -29.92 30.38 17.35
C PRO A 498 -28.95 30.45 16.19
N GLY A 499 -29.04 29.49 15.28
CA GLY A 499 -28.19 29.37 14.11
C GLY A 499 -28.86 28.64 12.96
N PHE A 500 -28.14 28.36 11.90
CA PHE A 500 -28.63 27.57 10.76
C PHE A 500 -27.51 26.73 10.17
N ALA A 501 -27.89 25.67 9.45
CA ALA A 501 -26.99 24.88 8.61
C ALA A 501 -27.39 25.04 7.14
N VAL A 502 -26.43 24.84 6.23
CA VAL A 502 -26.64 24.83 4.78
C VAL A 502 -26.18 23.49 4.23
N SER A 503 -26.97 22.91 3.30
CA SER A 503 -26.60 21.66 2.62
C SER A 503 -26.91 21.71 1.12
N ALA A 504 -26.11 21.05 0.30
CA ALA A 504 -26.27 20.90 -1.15
C ALA A 504 -25.65 19.59 -1.63
N PRO A 505 -26.31 18.80 -2.51
CA PRO A 505 -25.83 17.48 -2.92
C PRO A 505 -24.67 17.49 -3.91
N GLY A 506 -24.63 18.47 -4.83
CA GLY A 506 -23.67 18.53 -5.93
C GLY A 506 -24.28 18.19 -7.29
N VAL A 507 -23.67 18.69 -8.38
CA VAL A 507 -24.24 18.64 -9.73
C VAL A 507 -23.19 18.57 -10.82
N SER A 508 -23.55 17.97 -11.97
CA SER A 508 -22.76 18.04 -13.21
C SER A 508 -23.40 19.04 -14.18
N VAL A 509 -22.57 19.84 -14.85
CA VAL A 509 -22.97 20.78 -15.91
C VAL A 509 -22.07 20.57 -17.12
N GLU A 510 -22.66 20.47 -18.29
CA GLU A 510 -21.95 20.38 -19.56
C GLU A 510 -21.54 21.79 -20.04
N GLN A 511 -20.39 21.91 -20.68
CA GLN A 511 -19.96 23.16 -21.34
C GLN A 511 -21.06 23.66 -22.27
N GLY A 512 -21.32 24.97 -22.25
CA GLY A 512 -22.38 25.59 -23.05
C GLY A 512 -23.81 25.46 -22.47
N THR A 513 -23.99 24.76 -21.33
CA THR A 513 -25.30 24.48 -20.74
C THR A 513 -25.49 25.09 -19.33
N THR A 514 -26.69 24.88 -18.79
CA THR A 514 -27.06 25.25 -17.42
C THR A 514 -27.60 24.03 -16.69
N ALA A 515 -27.10 23.76 -15.48
CA ALA A 515 -27.62 22.74 -14.57
C ALA A 515 -28.03 23.36 -13.24
N THR A 516 -28.94 22.70 -12.52
CA THR A 516 -29.45 23.18 -11.24
C THR A 516 -29.21 22.19 -10.12
N ASP A 517 -29.00 22.74 -8.92
CA ASP A 517 -28.87 21.99 -7.68
C ASP A 517 -29.82 22.54 -6.63
N SER A 518 -30.23 21.72 -5.66
CA SER A 518 -31.10 22.13 -4.56
C SER A 518 -30.27 22.45 -3.32
N VAL A 519 -30.38 23.66 -2.81
CA VAL A 519 -29.71 24.09 -1.58
C VAL A 519 -30.75 24.23 -0.47
N THR A 520 -30.49 23.58 0.67
CA THR A 520 -31.40 23.64 1.82
C THR A 520 -30.72 24.36 2.98
N VAL A 521 -31.43 25.31 3.56
CA VAL A 521 -31.12 25.96 4.84
C VAL A 521 -31.95 25.31 5.92
N SER A 522 -31.34 24.82 6.99
CA SER A 522 -32.03 24.23 8.15
C SER A 522 -31.84 25.09 9.38
N SER A 523 -32.94 25.51 10.01
CA SER A 523 -32.93 26.30 11.25
C SER A 523 -32.46 25.48 12.44
N ILE A 524 -31.62 26.08 13.28
CA ILE A 524 -31.11 25.51 14.55
C ILE A 524 -31.57 26.42 15.70
N ASN A 525 -32.04 25.84 16.78
CA ASN A 525 -32.49 26.55 17.99
C ASN A 525 -33.55 27.65 17.70
N GLY A 526 -34.48 27.40 16.77
CA GLY A 526 -35.54 28.34 16.43
C GLY A 526 -35.07 29.56 15.68
N PHE A 527 -33.96 29.48 14.99
CA PHE A 527 -33.45 30.54 14.12
C PHE A 527 -34.45 30.84 13.04
N SER A 528 -34.89 32.11 12.94
CA SER A 528 -35.93 32.55 11.99
C SER A 528 -35.56 33.79 11.18
N SER A 529 -34.31 34.25 11.31
CA SER A 529 -33.82 35.40 10.54
C SER A 529 -33.55 35.04 9.08
N PRO A 530 -33.62 36.01 8.13
CA PRO A 530 -33.27 35.77 6.74
C PRO A 530 -31.79 35.35 6.58
N VAL A 531 -31.51 34.33 5.79
CA VAL A 531 -30.17 33.85 5.41
C VAL A 531 -29.94 34.21 3.94
N THR A 532 -28.92 35.00 3.69
CA THR A 532 -28.47 35.35 2.34
C THR A 532 -27.41 34.35 1.92
N LEU A 533 -27.55 33.76 0.74
CA LEU A 533 -26.69 32.75 0.19
C LEU A 533 -25.72 33.35 -0.83
N SER A 534 -24.48 32.91 -0.79
CA SER A 534 -23.42 33.24 -1.74
C SER A 534 -22.63 32.01 -2.13
N VAL A 535 -21.92 32.05 -3.26
CA VAL A 535 -21.14 30.95 -3.79
C VAL A 535 -19.74 31.43 -4.11
N SER A 536 -18.76 30.58 -3.88
CA SER A 536 -17.33 30.81 -4.22
C SER A 536 -16.67 29.51 -4.69
N GLY A 537 -15.48 29.62 -5.27
CA GLY A 537 -14.76 28.46 -5.78
C GLY A 537 -15.24 27.96 -7.15
N LEU A 538 -15.95 28.78 -7.91
CA LEU A 538 -16.40 28.43 -9.25
C LEU A 538 -15.23 28.25 -10.20
N PRO A 539 -15.24 27.20 -11.06
CA PRO A 539 -14.25 27.07 -12.11
C PRO A 539 -14.32 28.22 -13.11
N ALA A 540 -13.20 28.50 -13.77
CA ALA A 540 -13.19 29.52 -14.81
C ALA A 540 -14.22 29.22 -15.90
N GLY A 541 -15.00 30.22 -16.29
CA GLY A 541 -16.07 30.11 -17.28
C GLY A 541 -17.40 29.59 -16.73
N VAL A 542 -17.52 29.35 -15.42
CA VAL A 542 -18.81 29.00 -14.78
C VAL A 542 -19.34 30.18 -13.97
N THR A 543 -20.65 30.46 -14.07
CA THR A 543 -21.35 31.40 -13.21
C THR A 543 -22.46 30.68 -12.44
N ALA A 544 -22.82 31.23 -11.28
CA ALA A 544 -23.85 30.64 -10.44
C ALA A 544 -24.84 31.69 -9.92
N ALA A 545 -26.13 31.31 -9.74
CA ALA A 545 -27.18 32.18 -9.23
C ALA A 545 -28.19 31.39 -8.37
N PHE A 546 -28.55 31.95 -7.20
CA PHE A 546 -29.61 31.42 -6.34
C PHE A 546 -30.98 32.00 -6.69
N ASN A 547 -32.00 31.19 -6.62
CA ASN A 547 -33.38 31.63 -6.77
C ASN A 547 -34.33 30.94 -5.77
N PRO A 548 -34.73 31.61 -4.65
CA PRO A 548 -34.34 32.95 -4.21
C PRO A 548 -32.91 32.98 -3.60
N ALA A 549 -32.23 34.13 -3.63
CA ALA A 549 -30.93 34.31 -3.02
C ALA A 549 -30.98 34.50 -1.49
N THR A 550 -32.16 34.68 -0.93
CA THR A 550 -32.35 34.78 0.53
C THR A 550 -33.52 33.89 0.93
N VAL A 551 -33.33 33.09 1.96
CA VAL A 551 -34.33 32.18 2.52
C VAL A 551 -34.53 32.48 4.01
N THR A 552 -35.70 32.15 4.58
CA THR A 552 -36.03 32.43 5.99
C THR A 552 -36.42 31.13 6.70
N GLY A 553 -35.87 30.88 7.86
CA GLY A 553 -36.12 29.67 8.62
C GLY A 553 -35.55 28.42 7.91
N SER A 554 -36.21 27.27 8.07
CA SER A 554 -35.89 26.08 7.29
C SER A 554 -36.54 26.14 5.92
N ALA A 555 -35.75 26.34 4.85
CA ALA A 555 -36.29 26.50 3.49
C ALA A 555 -35.26 26.10 2.42
N GLY A 556 -35.75 25.72 1.24
CA GLY A 556 -34.93 25.40 0.08
C GLY A 556 -34.81 26.54 -0.92
N THR A 557 -33.74 26.54 -1.71
CA THR A 557 -33.54 27.41 -2.88
C THR A 557 -32.89 26.63 -4.01
N THR A 558 -33.09 27.07 -5.24
CA THR A 558 -32.45 26.51 -6.41
C THR A 558 -31.16 27.28 -6.72
N LEU A 559 -30.06 26.59 -6.86
CA LEU A 559 -28.78 27.10 -7.34
C LEU A 559 -28.60 26.68 -8.80
N SER A 560 -28.49 27.62 -9.71
CA SER A 560 -28.26 27.37 -11.13
C SER A 560 -26.77 27.62 -11.45
N PHE A 561 -26.09 26.66 -12.11
CA PHE A 561 -24.74 26.80 -12.66
C PHE A 561 -24.82 26.91 -14.18
N THR A 562 -24.25 27.93 -14.76
CA THR A 562 -24.16 28.12 -16.21
C THR A 562 -22.69 28.07 -16.61
N ALA A 563 -22.34 27.08 -17.43
CA ALA A 563 -21.00 26.89 -17.96
C ALA A 563 -20.91 27.44 -19.39
N THR A 564 -19.89 28.22 -19.68
CA THR A 564 -19.58 28.65 -21.06
C THR A 564 -19.01 27.48 -21.85
N ASN A 565 -18.97 27.55 -23.17
CA ASN A 565 -18.32 26.54 -24.04
C ASN A 565 -16.81 26.40 -23.79
N THR A 566 -16.20 27.34 -23.08
CA THR A 566 -14.77 27.35 -22.71
C THR A 566 -14.55 27.17 -21.21
N ALA A 567 -15.59 26.77 -20.46
CA ALA A 567 -15.47 26.52 -19.05
C ALA A 567 -14.43 25.41 -18.78
N THR A 568 -13.68 25.55 -17.70
CA THR A 568 -12.66 24.54 -17.35
C THR A 568 -13.34 23.21 -17.01
N VAL A 569 -13.05 22.16 -17.79
CA VAL A 569 -13.56 20.80 -17.58
C VAL A 569 -12.87 20.17 -16.37
N GLY A 570 -13.65 19.43 -15.60
CA GLY A 570 -13.19 18.72 -14.40
C GLY A 570 -14.07 18.98 -13.20
N SER A 571 -13.73 18.36 -12.09
CA SER A 571 -14.42 18.53 -10.81
C SER A 571 -13.85 19.72 -10.06
N ALA A 572 -14.72 20.56 -9.50
CA ALA A 572 -14.36 21.68 -8.64
C ALA A 572 -15.18 21.65 -7.36
N THR A 573 -14.53 21.97 -6.25
CA THR A 573 -15.22 22.16 -4.98
C THR A 573 -15.77 23.58 -4.93
N VAL A 574 -17.06 23.69 -4.88
CA VAL A 574 -17.78 24.97 -4.77
C VAL A 574 -18.26 25.14 -3.35
N THR A 575 -17.96 26.27 -2.72
CA THR A 575 -18.39 26.58 -1.36
C THR A 575 -19.62 27.48 -1.41
N ILE A 576 -20.68 27.05 -0.73
CA ILE A 576 -21.88 27.85 -0.48
C ILE A 576 -21.79 28.40 0.93
N THR A 577 -21.95 29.72 1.07
CA THR A 577 -21.95 30.39 2.35
C THR A 577 -23.34 31.04 2.56
N GLY A 578 -23.98 30.67 3.67
CA GLY A 578 -25.14 31.38 4.19
C GLY A 578 -24.71 32.39 5.23
N THR A 579 -25.31 33.58 5.20
CA THR A 579 -25.00 34.67 6.14
C THR A 579 -26.29 35.33 6.64
N SER A 580 -26.37 35.50 7.97
CA SER A 580 -27.45 36.23 8.61
C SER A 580 -26.92 37.04 9.81
N GLY A 581 -26.69 38.34 9.62
CA GLY A 581 -25.96 39.15 10.60
C GLY A 581 -24.54 38.64 10.85
N SER A 582 -24.21 38.29 12.10
CA SER A 582 -22.92 37.71 12.47
C SER A 582 -22.88 36.16 12.40
N VAL A 583 -24.01 35.52 12.14
CA VAL A 583 -24.07 34.04 12.02
C VAL A 583 -23.82 33.65 10.58
N THR A 584 -22.84 32.74 10.41
CA THR A 584 -22.50 32.19 9.09
C THR A 584 -22.45 30.66 9.18
N ALA A 585 -22.88 30.00 8.10
CA ALA A 585 -22.71 28.56 7.91
C ALA A 585 -22.28 28.31 6.46
N THR A 586 -21.41 27.31 6.28
CA THR A 586 -20.89 26.94 4.96
C THR A 586 -21.14 25.48 4.68
N THR A 587 -21.30 25.16 3.40
CA THR A 587 -21.24 23.78 2.89
C THR A 587 -20.45 23.77 1.60
N THR A 588 -19.94 22.62 1.23
CA THR A 588 -19.28 22.42 -0.07
C THR A 588 -20.11 21.46 -0.92
N LEU A 589 -20.09 21.67 -2.21
CA LEU A 589 -20.60 20.73 -3.20
C LEU A 589 -19.56 20.47 -4.28
N THR A 590 -19.62 19.32 -4.89
CA THR A 590 -18.82 19.02 -6.08
C THR A 590 -19.60 19.47 -7.32
N LEU A 591 -19.02 20.40 -8.07
CA LEU A 591 -19.48 20.77 -9.40
C LEU A 591 -18.59 20.08 -10.42
N ASN A 592 -19.17 19.18 -11.22
CA ASN A 592 -18.44 18.52 -12.29
C ASN A 592 -18.78 19.18 -13.63
N VAL A 593 -17.80 19.85 -14.24
CA VAL A 593 -17.95 20.42 -15.60
C VAL A 593 -17.53 19.37 -16.61
N THR A 594 -18.47 18.91 -17.43
CA THR A 594 -18.20 17.96 -18.52
C THR A 594 -17.93 18.69 -19.84
N ALA A 595 -17.07 18.12 -20.65
CA ALA A 595 -16.80 18.67 -21.97
C ALA A 595 -18.04 18.55 -22.88
N GLU A 596 -18.25 19.53 -23.76
CA GLU A 596 -19.20 19.46 -24.86
C GLU A 596 -18.85 18.25 -25.75
N PRO A 597 -19.84 17.48 -26.25
CA PRO A 597 -19.59 16.37 -27.16
C PRO A 597 -18.72 16.78 -28.36
N ASN A 598 -17.61 16.06 -28.53
CA ASN A 598 -16.62 16.38 -29.55
C ASN A 598 -15.79 15.12 -29.88
N PHE A 599 -14.89 15.22 -30.86
CA PHE A 599 -13.90 14.18 -31.09
C PHE A 599 -12.52 14.79 -31.45
N THR A 600 -11.49 14.00 -31.29
CA THR A 600 -10.14 14.32 -31.75
C THR A 600 -9.73 13.37 -32.87
N ILE A 601 -8.85 13.81 -33.74
CA ILE A 601 -8.29 12.99 -34.81
C ILE A 601 -6.76 13.13 -34.83
N ALA A 602 -6.06 12.00 -34.91
CA ALA A 602 -4.60 11.96 -35.00
C ALA A 602 -4.17 10.90 -36.01
N ALA A 603 -3.00 11.11 -36.65
CA ALA A 603 -2.41 10.16 -37.58
C ALA A 603 -1.07 9.66 -37.04
N SER A 604 -0.81 8.38 -37.21
CA SER A 604 0.48 7.76 -36.91
C SER A 604 0.86 6.72 -37.94
N PRO A 605 2.00 6.89 -38.64
CA PRO A 605 2.88 8.05 -38.62
C PRO A 605 2.29 9.27 -39.34
N THR A 606 2.74 10.47 -39.04
CA THR A 606 2.37 11.72 -39.69
C THR A 606 3.15 11.97 -40.99
N ALA A 607 4.14 11.13 -41.30
CA ALA A 607 4.93 11.15 -42.52
C ALA A 607 5.13 9.72 -43.03
N LEU A 608 4.94 9.51 -44.30
CA LEU A 608 5.13 8.25 -45.01
C LEU A 608 6.06 8.45 -46.18
N SER A 609 6.97 7.49 -46.40
CA SER A 609 7.76 7.37 -47.63
C SER A 609 7.31 6.12 -48.38
N VAL A 610 6.67 6.30 -49.52
CA VAL A 610 6.09 5.22 -50.29
C VAL A 610 6.67 5.26 -51.71
N PRO A 611 7.51 4.29 -52.10
CA PRO A 611 8.04 4.17 -53.46
C PRO A 611 6.93 3.96 -54.49
N ALA A 612 7.21 4.41 -55.73
CA ALA A 612 6.28 4.14 -56.85
C ALA A 612 6.04 2.64 -57.04
N ALA A 613 4.85 2.25 -57.41
CA ALA A 613 4.33 0.88 -57.53
C ALA A 613 4.21 0.12 -56.19
N THR A 614 4.20 0.80 -55.05
CA THR A 614 4.01 0.21 -53.73
C THR A 614 2.90 0.89 -52.94
N SER A 615 2.56 0.30 -51.76
CA SER A 615 1.61 0.86 -50.80
C SER A 615 2.30 1.16 -49.49
N GLY A 616 1.86 2.21 -48.82
CA GLY A 616 2.18 2.52 -47.40
C GLY A 616 0.90 2.80 -46.65
N SER A 617 0.89 2.63 -45.32
CA SER A 617 -0.27 2.87 -44.51
C SER A 617 0.02 3.70 -43.29
N ALA A 618 -1.00 4.41 -42.79
CA ALA A 618 -1.01 5.08 -41.51
C ALA A 618 -2.28 4.72 -40.76
N THR A 619 -2.19 4.79 -39.44
CA THR A 619 -3.34 4.61 -38.57
C THR A 619 -3.90 5.98 -38.18
N ILE A 620 -5.19 6.15 -38.33
CA ILE A 620 -5.94 7.31 -37.92
C ILE A 620 -6.65 6.95 -36.62
N SER A 621 -6.31 7.61 -35.53
CA SER A 621 -6.98 7.45 -34.23
C SER A 621 -8.06 8.53 -34.08
N VAL A 622 -9.26 8.12 -33.74
CA VAL A 622 -10.39 9.00 -33.42
C VAL A 622 -10.69 8.81 -31.95
N GLY A 623 -10.59 9.88 -31.16
CA GLY A 623 -10.89 9.87 -29.72
C GLY A 623 -12.16 10.67 -29.44
N TYR A 624 -13.20 10.03 -28.88
CA TYR A 624 -14.44 10.71 -28.49
C TYR A 624 -14.26 11.45 -27.17
N VAL A 625 -14.81 12.65 -27.09
CA VAL A 625 -14.75 13.54 -25.95
C VAL A 625 -16.17 14.01 -25.60
N GLY A 626 -16.45 14.24 -24.32
CA GLY A 626 -17.73 14.81 -23.89
C GLY A 626 -18.94 13.91 -24.15
N GLY A 627 -18.74 12.59 -24.29
CA GLY A 627 -19.87 11.65 -24.50
C GLY A 627 -20.47 11.71 -25.91
N LEU A 628 -19.73 12.16 -26.93
CA LEU A 628 -20.18 12.15 -28.31
C LEU A 628 -20.79 10.80 -28.69
N THR A 629 -21.96 10.81 -29.31
CA THR A 629 -22.64 9.63 -29.84
C THR A 629 -22.79 9.76 -31.37
N GLY A 630 -22.72 8.68 -32.10
CA GLY A 630 -22.77 8.70 -33.54
C GLY A 630 -21.46 8.22 -34.19
N SER A 631 -21.40 8.16 -35.51
CA SER A 631 -20.20 7.69 -36.24
C SER A 631 -19.45 8.88 -36.84
N VAL A 632 -18.10 8.87 -36.69
CA VAL A 632 -17.19 9.78 -37.39
C VAL A 632 -16.76 9.14 -38.68
N SER A 633 -17.10 9.75 -39.81
CA SER A 633 -16.71 9.34 -41.15
C SER A 633 -15.39 10.01 -41.56
N LEU A 634 -14.50 9.26 -42.23
CA LEU A 634 -13.20 9.73 -42.66
C LEU A 634 -13.09 9.91 -44.18
N SER A 635 -12.40 10.97 -44.59
CA SER A 635 -12.13 11.26 -46.01
C SER A 635 -10.71 11.82 -46.17
N ALA A 636 -10.15 11.71 -47.38
CA ALA A 636 -8.86 12.30 -47.72
C ALA A 636 -8.99 13.34 -48.81
N SER A 637 -8.27 14.46 -48.66
CA SER A 637 -8.15 15.52 -49.67
C SER A 637 -6.69 15.86 -49.95
N ASN A 638 -6.42 16.61 -51.01
CA ASN A 638 -5.08 16.92 -51.49
C ASN A 638 -4.21 15.69 -51.83
N VAL A 639 -4.87 14.60 -52.24
CA VAL A 639 -4.18 13.36 -52.68
C VAL A 639 -3.54 13.62 -54.05
N PRO A 640 -2.22 13.40 -54.22
CA PRO A 640 -1.53 13.66 -55.48
C PRO A 640 -2.05 12.80 -56.64
N SER A 641 -1.99 13.30 -57.87
CA SER A 641 -2.30 12.49 -59.06
C SER A 641 -1.38 11.26 -59.10
N GLY A 642 -1.99 10.08 -59.31
CA GLY A 642 -1.29 8.79 -59.29
C GLY A 642 -1.21 8.15 -57.90
N VAL A 643 -1.84 8.72 -56.88
CA VAL A 643 -1.96 8.14 -55.55
C VAL A 643 -3.42 7.85 -55.25
N GLN A 644 -3.71 6.70 -54.65
CA GLN A 644 -5.04 6.33 -54.11
C GLN A 644 -5.00 6.19 -52.61
N ALA A 645 -5.94 6.80 -51.91
CA ALA A 645 -6.11 6.69 -50.44
C ALA A 645 -7.36 5.84 -50.14
N ASN A 646 -7.20 4.75 -49.38
CA ASN A 646 -8.29 3.84 -49.00
C ASN A 646 -8.36 3.70 -47.49
N PHE A 647 -9.55 3.85 -46.92
CA PHE A 647 -9.83 3.71 -45.48
C PHE A 647 -10.45 2.34 -45.17
N SER A 648 -10.02 1.69 -44.09
CA SER A 648 -10.60 0.44 -43.63
C SER A 648 -10.63 0.41 -42.08
N PRO A 649 -11.82 0.50 -41.44
CA PRO A 649 -13.12 0.97 -42.01
C PRO A 649 -13.06 2.44 -42.40
N ASN A 650 -14.11 2.96 -43.07
CA ASN A 650 -14.17 4.39 -43.44
C ASN A 650 -14.87 5.27 -42.42
N SER A 651 -15.32 4.66 -41.32
CA SER A 651 -15.90 5.37 -40.18
C SER A 651 -15.71 4.59 -38.91
N VAL A 652 -15.75 5.28 -37.77
CA VAL A 652 -15.74 4.70 -36.42
C VAL A 652 -16.96 5.18 -35.62
N ASN A 653 -17.49 4.29 -34.77
CA ASN A 653 -18.55 4.58 -33.83
C ASN A 653 -18.00 4.37 -32.42
N GLY A 654 -17.64 5.47 -31.74
CA GLY A 654 -16.88 5.48 -30.50
C GLY A 654 -15.37 5.73 -30.71
N THR A 655 -14.62 5.74 -29.62
CA THR A 655 -13.14 5.84 -29.72
C THR A 655 -12.57 4.62 -30.42
N GLY A 656 -11.75 4.82 -31.47
CA GLY A 656 -11.23 3.73 -32.25
C GLY A 656 -10.19 4.16 -33.28
N THR A 657 -9.74 3.22 -34.12
CA THR A 657 -8.71 3.45 -35.11
C THR A 657 -9.17 2.97 -36.51
N VAL A 658 -8.70 3.67 -37.52
CA VAL A 658 -8.91 3.35 -38.95
C VAL A 658 -7.56 3.29 -39.63
N SER A 659 -7.35 2.28 -40.47
CA SER A 659 -6.16 2.24 -41.33
C SER A 659 -6.45 3.02 -42.63
N VAL A 660 -5.59 3.97 -42.99
CA VAL A 660 -5.56 4.56 -44.31
C VAL A 660 -4.36 4.02 -45.09
N SER A 661 -4.60 3.44 -46.24
CA SER A 661 -3.53 2.97 -47.16
C SER A 661 -3.41 3.85 -48.37
N PHE A 662 -2.15 4.20 -48.72
CA PHE A 662 -1.81 4.99 -49.91
C PHE A 662 -1.11 4.09 -50.91
N PHE A 663 -1.75 3.84 -52.05
CA PHE A 663 -1.13 3.14 -53.16
C PHE A 663 -0.59 4.16 -54.18
N VAL A 664 0.71 4.11 -54.44
CA VAL A 664 1.40 4.99 -55.42
C VAL A 664 1.57 4.24 -56.73
N GLN A 665 0.96 4.71 -57.81
CA GLN A 665 1.05 4.09 -59.13
C GLN A 665 2.48 4.18 -59.71
N SER A 666 2.81 3.22 -60.59
CA SER A 666 4.11 3.29 -61.28
C SER A 666 4.18 4.54 -62.18
N GLY A 667 5.32 5.26 -62.13
CA GLY A 667 5.51 6.50 -62.88
C GLY A 667 5.01 7.77 -62.19
N THR A 668 4.49 7.69 -60.94
CA THR A 668 4.16 8.86 -60.17
C THR A 668 5.45 9.65 -59.83
N PRO A 669 5.53 10.96 -60.16
CA PRO A 669 6.71 11.74 -59.90
C PRO A 669 7.16 11.77 -58.43
N ALA A 670 8.47 11.76 -58.20
CA ALA A 670 9.04 11.94 -56.85
C ALA A 670 8.68 13.32 -56.29
N GLY A 671 8.38 13.37 -55.02
CA GLY A 671 8.04 14.61 -54.32
C GLY A 671 7.34 14.35 -53.02
N THR A 672 7.17 15.39 -52.20
CA THR A 672 6.41 15.33 -50.95
C THR A 672 5.11 16.10 -51.09
N SER A 673 4.02 15.52 -50.66
CA SER A 673 2.69 16.14 -50.64
C SER A 673 2.06 16.00 -49.28
N SER A 674 1.38 17.03 -48.83
CA SER A 674 0.61 16.99 -47.57
C SER A 674 -0.84 16.58 -47.88
N ILE A 675 -1.21 15.39 -47.45
CA ILE A 675 -2.57 14.84 -47.60
C ILE A 675 -3.36 15.16 -46.34
N THR A 676 -4.52 15.77 -46.46
CA THR A 676 -5.40 16.10 -45.33
C THR A 676 -6.42 15.00 -45.15
N ILE A 677 -6.45 14.39 -43.96
CA ILE A 677 -7.49 13.46 -43.53
C ILE A 677 -8.49 14.23 -42.68
N THR A 678 -9.74 14.19 -43.07
CA THR A 678 -10.85 14.88 -42.42
C THR A 678 -11.82 13.87 -41.84
N GLY A 679 -12.13 13.99 -40.53
CA GLY A 679 -13.19 13.27 -39.88
C GLY A 679 -14.40 14.21 -39.63
N THR A 680 -15.61 13.67 -39.80
CA THR A 680 -16.85 14.39 -39.50
C THR A 680 -17.93 13.45 -38.97
N ASP A 681 -18.69 13.93 -37.94
CA ASP A 681 -19.92 13.27 -37.49
C ASP A 681 -21.20 13.85 -38.15
N GLY A 682 -21.01 14.79 -39.09
CA GLY A 682 -22.08 15.55 -39.76
C GLY A 682 -22.22 16.99 -39.23
N THR A 683 -21.84 17.27 -37.98
CA THR A 683 -21.89 18.60 -37.37
C THR A 683 -20.50 19.12 -37.01
N ILE A 684 -19.69 18.28 -36.41
CA ILE A 684 -18.32 18.56 -35.99
C ILE A 684 -17.33 18.02 -37.03
N THR A 685 -16.30 18.79 -37.29
CA THR A 685 -15.28 18.41 -38.25
C THR A 685 -13.88 18.72 -37.76
N HIS A 686 -12.99 17.72 -37.76
CA HIS A 686 -11.59 17.84 -37.46
C HIS A 686 -10.74 17.25 -38.55
N SER A 687 -9.49 17.73 -38.70
CA SER A 687 -8.57 17.23 -39.71
C SER A 687 -7.16 17.06 -39.17
N VAL A 688 -6.41 16.12 -39.80
CA VAL A 688 -4.99 15.90 -39.54
C VAL A 688 -4.28 15.71 -40.90
N SER A 689 -3.01 16.11 -40.96
CA SER A 689 -2.20 16.01 -42.20
C SER A 689 -1.21 14.86 -42.12
N ILE A 690 -1.02 14.16 -43.25
CA ILE A 690 0.03 13.15 -43.46
C ILE A 690 0.92 13.62 -44.60
N ALA A 691 2.22 13.77 -44.33
CA ALA A 691 3.21 14.07 -45.36
C ALA A 691 3.59 12.79 -46.12
N LEU A 692 3.11 12.64 -47.33
CA LEU A 692 3.46 11.51 -48.23
C LEU A 692 4.65 11.91 -49.08
N THR A 693 5.76 11.23 -48.93
CA THR A 693 6.97 11.38 -49.77
C THR A 693 7.09 10.20 -50.70
N ILE A 694 7.18 10.50 -51.98
CA ILE A 694 7.50 9.52 -53.03
C ILE A 694 9.00 9.69 -53.29
N PRO A 695 9.87 8.76 -52.86
CA PRO A 695 11.29 8.92 -52.92
C PRO A 695 11.80 8.80 -54.37
N GLY A 696 12.75 9.64 -54.70
CA GLY A 696 13.62 9.45 -55.85
C GLY A 696 14.62 8.31 -55.60
N THR A 697 15.37 7.86 -56.60
CA THR A 697 16.40 6.83 -56.46
C THR A 697 17.36 7.20 -55.36
N THR A 698 17.37 6.38 -54.27
CA THR A 698 18.18 6.63 -53.06
C THR A 698 19.65 6.37 -53.34
N SER A 699 20.54 7.24 -52.83
CA SER A 699 21.97 6.96 -52.77
C SER A 699 22.24 5.76 -51.84
N GLN A 700 23.17 4.89 -52.29
CA GLN A 700 23.57 3.71 -51.50
C GLN A 700 24.26 4.13 -50.17
N SER A 701 23.95 3.46 -49.11
CA SER A 701 24.59 3.58 -47.77
C SER A 701 24.54 2.27 -47.02
N PHE A 702 25.26 2.15 -45.92
CA PHE A 702 25.17 1.02 -44.99
C PHE A 702 25.24 1.49 -43.52
N THR A 703 24.80 0.63 -42.62
CA THR A 703 24.91 0.82 -41.16
C THR A 703 25.65 -0.35 -40.54
N LEU A 704 26.28 -0.13 -39.35
CA LEU A 704 26.89 -1.14 -38.52
C LEU A 704 26.10 -1.25 -37.22
N THR A 705 25.72 -2.49 -36.84
CA THR A 705 24.97 -2.74 -35.61
C THR A 705 25.63 -3.90 -34.84
N PRO A 706 26.27 -3.64 -33.69
CA PRO A 706 26.71 -4.69 -32.77
C PRO A 706 25.49 -5.42 -32.19
N ALA A 707 25.62 -6.73 -31.95
CA ALA A 707 24.58 -7.53 -31.32
C ALA A 707 24.40 -7.16 -29.85
N THR A 708 25.48 -6.68 -29.19
CA THR A 708 25.44 -6.17 -27.81
C THR A 708 26.09 -4.81 -27.71
N SER A 709 25.58 -3.97 -26.81
CA SER A 709 26.17 -2.63 -26.54
C SER A 709 27.32 -2.68 -25.50
N ALA A 710 27.45 -3.80 -24.78
CA ALA A 710 28.46 -3.99 -23.76
C ALA A 710 28.94 -5.44 -23.71
N LEU A 711 30.24 -5.62 -23.54
CA LEU A 711 30.92 -6.91 -23.41
C LEU A 711 31.78 -6.94 -22.17
N THR A 712 31.97 -8.14 -21.62
CA THR A 712 32.92 -8.40 -20.53
C THR A 712 33.90 -9.48 -20.97
N VAL A 713 35.14 -9.36 -20.52
CA VAL A 713 36.19 -10.35 -20.75
C VAL A 713 37.12 -10.43 -19.53
N ASN A 714 37.46 -11.62 -19.11
CA ASN A 714 38.49 -11.79 -18.07
C ASN A 714 39.90 -11.73 -18.68
N GLN A 715 40.88 -11.23 -17.93
CA GLN A 715 42.28 -11.30 -18.34
C GLN A 715 42.66 -12.76 -18.66
N GLY A 716 43.35 -12.98 -19.76
CA GLY A 716 43.71 -14.30 -20.28
C GLY A 716 42.62 -15.01 -21.08
N SER A 717 41.47 -14.36 -21.32
CA SER A 717 40.30 -14.95 -22.02
C SER A 717 39.91 -14.12 -23.24
N SER A 718 38.95 -14.65 -24.01
CA SER A 718 38.39 -13.99 -25.18
C SER A 718 36.85 -13.88 -25.03
N THR A 719 36.28 -12.85 -25.65
CA THR A 719 34.83 -12.66 -25.81
C THR A 719 34.53 -12.30 -27.25
N THR A 720 33.28 -12.52 -27.69
CA THR A 720 32.90 -12.26 -29.08
C THR A 720 31.63 -11.42 -29.15
N ASP A 721 31.48 -10.66 -30.22
CA ASP A 721 30.24 -10.00 -30.61
C ASP A 721 30.04 -10.11 -32.13
N THR A 722 28.81 -10.03 -32.59
CA THR A 722 28.48 -10.05 -34.01
C THR A 722 28.14 -8.64 -34.51
N ILE A 723 28.92 -8.15 -35.46
CA ILE A 723 28.69 -6.86 -36.09
C ILE A 723 27.90 -7.09 -37.39
N THR A 724 26.67 -6.64 -37.43
CA THR A 724 25.80 -6.71 -38.59
C THR A 724 26.03 -5.51 -39.48
N VAL A 725 26.18 -5.77 -40.80
CA VAL A 725 26.27 -4.77 -41.85
C VAL A 725 24.95 -4.77 -42.62
N ALA A 726 24.17 -3.71 -42.49
CA ALA A 726 22.88 -3.57 -43.19
C ALA A 726 22.99 -2.50 -44.27
N GLY A 727 22.91 -2.93 -45.55
CA GLY A 727 22.90 -2.03 -46.71
C GLY A 727 21.54 -1.36 -46.88
N SER A 728 21.51 -0.12 -47.32
CA SER A 728 20.33 0.62 -47.75
C SER A 728 20.56 1.29 -49.11
N GLY A 729 19.46 1.67 -49.76
CA GLY A 729 19.55 2.28 -51.10
C GLY A 729 20.10 1.35 -52.21
N GLY A 730 19.98 0.02 -52.01
CA GLY A 730 20.54 -0.97 -53.00
C GLY A 730 22.02 -1.25 -52.80
N PHE A 731 22.59 -0.90 -51.68
CA PHE A 731 24.00 -1.21 -51.35
C PHE A 731 24.16 -2.74 -51.14
N THR A 732 25.02 -3.36 -51.95
CA THR A 732 25.41 -4.77 -51.89
C THR A 732 26.91 -4.99 -51.76
N GLY A 733 27.65 -3.87 -51.51
CA GLY A 733 29.10 -3.89 -51.44
C GLY A 733 29.62 -4.56 -50.17
N SER A 734 30.87 -4.99 -50.21
CA SER A 734 31.58 -5.42 -48.98
C SER A 734 32.10 -4.23 -48.18
N VAL A 735 32.07 -4.37 -46.87
CA VAL A 735 32.50 -3.33 -45.92
C VAL A 735 33.72 -3.80 -45.15
N THR A 736 34.81 -3.05 -45.28
CA THR A 736 36.01 -3.29 -44.47
C THR A 736 35.81 -2.72 -43.08
N LEU A 737 36.00 -3.58 -42.07
CA LEU A 737 35.75 -3.27 -40.65
C LEU A 737 37.08 -3.01 -39.92
N ALA A 738 37.11 -2.03 -39.06
CA ALA A 738 38.22 -1.72 -38.16
C ALA A 738 37.70 -1.39 -36.76
N VAL A 739 38.47 -1.66 -35.74
CA VAL A 739 38.17 -1.31 -34.35
C VAL A 739 39.28 -0.45 -33.75
N SER A 740 38.89 0.56 -32.97
CA SER A 740 39.79 1.45 -32.25
C SER A 740 39.33 1.64 -30.81
N GLY A 741 40.19 2.15 -29.93
CA GLY A 741 39.88 2.35 -28.52
C GLY A 741 40.15 1.09 -27.66
N LEU A 742 40.90 0.12 -28.16
CA LEU A 742 41.25 -1.09 -27.42
C LEU A 742 42.13 -0.74 -26.19
N PRO A 743 41.83 -1.25 -25.00
CA PRO A 743 42.69 -1.11 -23.84
C PRO A 743 44.02 -1.83 -24.06
N ALA A 744 45.07 -1.40 -23.36
CA ALA A 744 46.38 -2.01 -23.46
C ALA A 744 46.31 -3.52 -23.12
N GLY A 745 46.88 -4.37 -23.98
CA GLY A 745 46.84 -5.81 -23.84
C GLY A 745 45.56 -6.50 -24.33
N VAL A 746 44.63 -5.79 -24.97
CA VAL A 746 43.50 -6.38 -25.68
C VAL A 746 43.75 -6.31 -27.18
N THR A 747 43.48 -7.43 -27.87
CA THR A 747 43.53 -7.51 -29.33
C THR A 747 42.17 -7.81 -29.91
N ALA A 748 41.91 -7.39 -31.15
CA ALA A 748 40.67 -7.55 -31.82
C ALA A 748 40.88 -8.19 -33.21
N VAL A 749 40.02 -9.14 -33.56
CA VAL A 749 40.04 -9.81 -34.88
C VAL A 749 38.60 -9.96 -35.39
N PHE A 750 38.39 -9.63 -36.65
CA PHE A 750 37.10 -9.89 -37.31
C PHE A 750 37.20 -11.22 -38.10
N GLY A 751 36.21 -12.08 -37.92
CA GLY A 751 36.12 -13.39 -38.55
C GLY A 751 35.94 -13.33 -40.08
N THR A 752 35.20 -12.34 -40.55
CA THR A 752 35.05 -12.02 -41.97
C THR A 752 35.27 -10.54 -42.18
N ASN A 753 36.32 -10.19 -42.93
CA ASN A 753 36.68 -8.80 -43.18
C ASN A 753 37.38 -8.66 -44.53
N PRO A 754 36.82 -8.07 -45.57
CA PRO A 754 35.57 -7.28 -45.57
C PRO A 754 34.29 -8.17 -45.41
N ALA A 755 33.24 -7.62 -44.78
CA ALA A 755 31.96 -8.26 -44.53
C ALA A 755 30.88 -7.73 -45.47
N THR A 756 29.97 -8.62 -45.91
CA THR A 756 28.82 -8.26 -46.78
C THR A 756 27.50 -8.23 -46.02
N SER A 757 27.39 -8.94 -44.88
CA SER A 757 26.18 -9.03 -44.07
C SER A 757 26.48 -8.95 -42.55
N SER A 758 27.53 -9.68 -42.10
CA SER A 758 27.97 -9.64 -40.70
C SER A 758 29.39 -10.16 -40.58
N SER A 759 30.02 -9.83 -39.46
CA SER A 759 31.32 -10.36 -39.03
C SER A 759 31.35 -10.54 -37.51
N VAL A 760 31.91 -11.65 -37.05
CA VAL A 760 32.16 -11.88 -35.65
C VAL A 760 33.44 -11.14 -35.24
N LEU A 761 33.33 -10.22 -34.32
CA LEU A 761 34.45 -9.54 -33.69
C LEU A 761 34.88 -10.37 -32.46
N THR A 762 36.10 -10.86 -32.43
CA THR A 762 36.70 -11.51 -31.28
C THR A 762 37.63 -10.56 -30.58
N LEU A 763 37.44 -10.34 -29.30
CA LEU A 763 38.28 -9.54 -28.44
C LEU A 763 39.01 -10.46 -27.46
N THR A 764 40.35 -10.46 -27.49
CA THR A 764 41.20 -11.30 -26.66
C THR A 764 41.98 -10.42 -25.68
N ALA A 765 41.78 -10.61 -24.40
CA ALA A 765 42.54 -9.94 -23.36
C ALA A 765 43.73 -10.81 -22.91
N SER A 766 44.94 -10.28 -22.99
CA SER A 766 46.10 -10.95 -22.42
C SER A 766 45.98 -11.11 -20.90
N SER A 767 46.76 -11.98 -20.30
CA SER A 767 46.80 -12.13 -18.84
C SER A 767 47.22 -10.86 -18.08
N THR A 768 47.77 -9.88 -18.78
CA THR A 768 48.19 -8.58 -18.25
C THR A 768 47.43 -7.40 -18.87
N ALA A 769 46.32 -7.65 -19.53
CA ALA A 769 45.48 -6.59 -20.13
C ALA A 769 45.04 -5.60 -19.05
N ALA A 770 44.96 -4.31 -19.39
CA ALA A 770 44.53 -3.30 -18.46
C ALA A 770 43.07 -3.55 -18.04
N ALA A 771 42.83 -3.78 -16.75
CA ALA A 771 41.50 -3.96 -16.18
C ALA A 771 40.72 -2.59 -16.18
N GLY A 772 39.42 -2.64 -16.39
CA GLY A 772 38.56 -1.48 -16.43
C GLY A 772 37.69 -1.44 -17.68
N THR A 773 36.85 -0.40 -17.81
CA THR A 773 35.92 -0.25 -18.92
C THR A 773 36.47 0.73 -19.96
N SER A 774 36.41 0.35 -21.23
CA SER A 774 36.81 1.14 -22.38
C SER A 774 35.74 1.14 -23.47
N THR A 775 35.55 2.29 -24.13
CA THR A 775 34.64 2.35 -25.30
C THR A 775 35.42 2.02 -26.57
N LEU A 776 35.01 0.97 -27.27
CA LEU A 776 35.53 0.59 -28.57
C LEU A 776 34.68 1.22 -29.65
N THR A 777 35.35 1.79 -30.68
CA THR A 777 34.65 2.27 -31.87
C THR A 777 34.91 1.30 -33.03
N ILE A 778 33.85 0.80 -33.63
CA ILE A 778 33.88 -0.04 -34.82
C ILE A 778 33.56 0.84 -36.01
N ALA A 779 34.48 0.93 -36.94
CA ALA A 779 34.33 1.70 -38.19
C ALA A 779 34.27 0.75 -39.38
N GLY A 780 33.39 1.05 -40.32
CA GLY A 780 33.25 0.36 -41.57
C GLY A 780 33.45 1.28 -42.78
N THR A 781 34.13 0.81 -43.82
CA THR A 781 34.37 1.54 -45.03
C THR A 781 34.09 0.70 -46.28
N SER A 782 33.42 1.28 -47.29
CA SER A 782 33.20 0.66 -48.58
C SER A 782 33.25 1.73 -49.69
N GLY A 783 34.41 1.84 -50.39
CA GLY A 783 34.68 2.98 -51.29
C GLY A 783 34.68 4.30 -50.54
N SER A 784 33.83 5.22 -50.94
CA SER A 784 33.65 6.54 -50.26
C SER A 784 32.62 6.50 -49.12
N LEU A 785 31.93 5.34 -48.92
CA LEU A 785 30.90 5.22 -47.89
C LEU A 785 31.54 4.80 -46.55
N THR A 786 31.10 5.42 -45.44
CA THR A 786 31.58 5.13 -44.11
C THR A 786 30.42 5.05 -43.10
N ALA A 787 30.54 4.18 -42.10
CA ALA A 787 29.66 4.11 -40.97
C ALA A 787 30.45 3.71 -39.73
N SER A 788 29.96 4.05 -38.55
CA SER A 788 30.55 3.64 -37.27
C SER A 788 29.53 3.30 -36.21
N SER A 789 29.92 2.45 -35.24
CA SER A 789 29.16 2.10 -34.05
C SER A 789 30.10 1.92 -32.86
N SER A 790 29.59 1.80 -31.63
CA SER A 790 30.41 1.65 -30.44
C SER A 790 29.94 0.51 -29.55
N ILE A 791 30.89 -0.12 -28.83
CA ILE A 791 30.66 -1.16 -27.81
C ILE A 791 31.46 -0.79 -26.56
N SER A 792 30.89 -0.95 -25.38
CA SER A 792 31.62 -0.84 -24.11
C SER A 792 32.27 -2.18 -23.77
N LEU A 793 33.60 -2.24 -23.58
CA LEU A 793 34.31 -3.44 -23.16
C LEU A 793 34.84 -3.26 -21.73
N THR A 794 34.46 -4.20 -20.82
CA THR A 794 35.01 -4.27 -19.47
C THR A 794 35.94 -5.46 -19.33
N VAL A 795 37.19 -5.23 -18.95
CA VAL A 795 38.20 -6.26 -18.67
C VAL A 795 38.28 -6.46 -17.16
N HIS A 796 38.04 -7.71 -16.70
CA HIS A 796 38.14 -8.11 -15.31
C HIS A 796 39.45 -8.82 -15.00
N THR A 797 39.98 -8.59 -13.80
CA THR A 797 41.08 -9.41 -13.27
C THR A 797 40.60 -10.82 -12.98
N PRO A 798 41.44 -11.86 -13.13
CA PRO A 798 41.07 -13.22 -12.77
C PRO A 798 40.68 -13.31 -11.29
N GLN A 799 39.48 -13.76 -10.99
CA GLN A 799 39.10 -14.13 -9.63
C GLN A 799 39.73 -15.48 -9.30
N THR A 800 40.28 -15.58 -8.08
CA THR A 800 40.81 -16.88 -7.58
C THR A 800 39.62 -17.84 -7.45
N PRO A 801 39.71 -19.04 -8.06
CA PRO A 801 38.68 -20.06 -7.91
C PRO A 801 38.47 -20.43 -6.44
N GLY A 802 37.25 -20.48 -5.98
CA GLY A 802 36.88 -20.83 -4.62
C GLY A 802 35.42 -21.27 -4.53
N PHE A 803 34.97 -21.65 -3.35
CA PHE A 803 33.57 -21.96 -3.09
C PHE A 803 33.21 -21.55 -1.67
N SER A 804 31.90 -21.39 -1.42
CA SER A 804 31.27 -21.20 -0.11
C SER A 804 30.22 -22.27 0.15
N LEU A 805 29.88 -22.50 1.42
CA LEU A 805 28.82 -23.41 1.83
C LEU A 805 27.66 -22.60 2.49
N SER A 806 26.45 -22.99 2.20
CA SER A 806 25.27 -22.54 2.92
C SER A 806 24.37 -23.71 3.29
N SER A 807 23.68 -23.58 4.42
CA SER A 807 22.65 -24.49 4.92
C SER A 807 21.28 -23.90 4.65
N SER A 808 20.32 -24.71 4.21
CA SER A 808 18.94 -24.28 4.00
C SER A 808 18.18 -24.05 5.32
N ALA A 809 18.67 -24.63 6.43
CA ALA A 809 18.11 -24.50 7.76
C ALA A 809 19.21 -24.35 8.82
N PRO A 810 19.53 -23.13 9.28
CA PRO A 810 20.60 -22.91 10.27
C PRO A 810 20.29 -23.51 11.64
N THR A 811 19.03 -23.88 11.89
CA THR A 811 18.59 -24.58 13.11
C THR A 811 17.74 -25.79 12.75
N LEU A 812 17.98 -26.91 13.42
CA LEU A 812 17.24 -28.15 13.24
C LEU A 812 16.87 -28.77 14.59
N SER A 813 15.79 -29.53 14.63
CA SER A 813 15.45 -30.36 15.76
C SER A 813 15.25 -31.82 15.33
N VAL A 814 15.59 -32.74 16.18
CA VAL A 814 15.39 -34.17 15.98
C VAL A 814 15.04 -34.85 17.29
N ILE A 815 14.01 -35.69 17.26
CA ILE A 815 13.62 -36.50 18.42
C ILE A 815 14.48 -37.75 18.47
N ARG A 816 14.84 -38.24 19.66
CA ARG A 816 15.52 -39.52 19.83
C ARG A 816 14.77 -40.63 19.09
N GLY A 817 15.51 -41.43 18.32
CA GLY A 817 14.96 -42.50 17.49
C GLY A 817 14.50 -42.05 16.10
N SER A 818 14.62 -40.77 15.75
CA SER A 818 14.16 -40.19 14.48
C SER A 818 15.32 -39.56 13.72
N ALA A 819 15.03 -39.12 12.49
CA ALA A 819 16.00 -38.39 11.64
C ALA A 819 15.37 -37.04 11.20
N THR A 820 16.25 -36.10 10.88
CA THR A 820 15.89 -34.79 10.27
C THR A 820 16.86 -34.51 9.12
N THR A 821 16.49 -33.69 8.18
CA THR A 821 17.30 -33.39 6.98
C THR A 821 17.52 -31.89 6.80
N ASP A 822 18.62 -31.54 6.14
CA ASP A 822 18.94 -30.21 5.66
C ASP A 822 19.60 -30.30 4.28
N THR A 823 19.56 -29.22 3.51
CA THR A 823 20.27 -29.14 2.23
C THR A 823 21.47 -28.22 2.35
N ILE A 824 22.66 -28.76 2.09
CA ILE A 824 23.92 -28.02 2.06
C ILE A 824 24.22 -27.66 0.61
N ALA A 825 24.21 -26.38 0.28
CA ALA A 825 24.54 -25.87 -1.04
C ALA A 825 26.01 -25.45 -1.11
N VAL A 826 26.63 -25.77 -2.23
CA VAL A 826 27.97 -25.31 -2.62
C VAL A 826 27.79 -24.20 -3.64
N MET A 827 28.30 -23.03 -3.32
CA MET A 827 28.26 -21.86 -4.20
C MET A 827 29.64 -21.59 -4.76
N ASP A 828 29.79 -21.72 -6.07
CA ASP A 828 31.06 -21.55 -6.76
C ASP A 828 31.44 -20.09 -6.94
N THR A 829 32.68 -19.73 -6.76
CA THR A 829 33.25 -18.41 -7.00
C THR A 829 34.51 -18.48 -7.84
N GLY A 830 34.78 -17.46 -8.65
CA GLY A 830 35.98 -17.35 -9.47
C GLY A 830 36.15 -18.45 -10.52
N GLY A 831 35.04 -19.09 -10.97
CA GLY A 831 35.10 -20.17 -11.97
C GLY A 831 35.55 -21.51 -11.38
N PHE A 832 35.32 -21.74 -10.12
CA PHE A 832 35.53 -23.03 -9.50
C PHE A 832 34.60 -24.08 -10.09
N THR A 833 35.15 -25.22 -10.54
CA THR A 833 34.39 -26.34 -11.14
C THR A 833 34.68 -27.67 -10.45
N GLY A 834 35.38 -27.64 -9.33
CA GLY A 834 35.75 -28.81 -8.58
C GLY A 834 34.60 -29.43 -7.79
N SER A 835 34.66 -30.71 -7.53
CA SER A 835 33.75 -31.36 -6.58
C SER A 835 34.23 -31.09 -5.14
N VAL A 836 33.24 -30.88 -4.25
CA VAL A 836 33.48 -30.58 -2.83
C VAL A 836 33.06 -31.78 -1.98
N THR A 837 34.01 -32.31 -1.20
CA THR A 837 33.74 -33.35 -0.22
C THR A 837 33.26 -32.71 1.08
N LEU A 838 32.06 -33.13 1.55
CA LEU A 838 31.43 -32.61 2.76
C LEU A 838 31.69 -33.55 3.96
N ALA A 839 31.95 -32.95 5.11
CA ALA A 839 32.06 -33.65 6.37
C ALA A 839 31.34 -32.91 7.49
N ALA A 840 30.70 -33.62 8.41
CA ALA A 840 30.03 -33.05 9.57
C ALA A 840 30.85 -33.36 10.84
N SER A 841 31.00 -32.37 11.71
CA SER A 841 31.68 -32.49 13.00
C SER A 841 30.91 -31.80 14.10
N GLY A 842 31.22 -32.07 15.37
CA GLY A 842 30.45 -31.51 16.48
C GLY A 842 29.11 -32.20 16.77
N LEU A 843 28.91 -33.41 16.21
CA LEU A 843 27.67 -34.17 16.40
C LEU A 843 27.54 -34.60 17.89
N PRO A 844 26.35 -34.47 18.49
CA PRO A 844 26.07 -35.02 19.81
C PRO A 844 26.25 -36.54 19.83
N SER A 845 26.66 -37.09 20.98
CA SER A 845 26.79 -38.54 21.13
C SER A 845 25.49 -39.26 20.78
N GLY A 846 25.54 -40.23 19.89
CA GLY A 846 24.42 -40.99 19.40
C GLY A 846 23.68 -40.32 18.19
N VAL A 847 24.24 -39.26 17.64
CA VAL A 847 23.75 -38.67 16.38
C VAL A 847 24.69 -38.99 15.24
N GLY A 848 24.17 -39.55 14.15
CA GLY A 848 24.88 -39.82 12.91
C GLY A 848 24.55 -38.81 11.83
N ALA A 849 25.47 -38.50 10.94
CA ALA A 849 25.31 -37.63 9.79
C ALA A 849 25.66 -38.37 8.49
N VAL A 850 24.77 -38.27 7.49
CA VAL A 850 25.01 -38.87 6.16
C VAL A 850 24.62 -37.81 5.10
N PHE A 851 25.48 -37.64 4.11
CA PHE A 851 25.27 -36.79 2.95
C PHE A 851 24.78 -37.65 1.76
N GLY A 852 23.70 -37.23 1.12
CA GLY A 852 23.05 -37.92 0.00
C GLY A 852 23.93 -37.98 -1.26
N THR A 853 24.61 -36.87 -1.58
CA THR A 853 25.62 -36.79 -2.66
C THR A 853 26.89 -36.24 -2.09
N ASN A 854 27.97 -37.04 -2.03
CA ASN A 854 29.23 -36.60 -1.47
C ASN A 854 30.39 -37.39 -2.10
N PRO A 855 31.31 -36.76 -2.88
CA PRO A 855 31.38 -35.31 -3.15
C PRO A 855 30.27 -34.77 -4.01
N THR A 856 30.01 -33.45 -3.92
CA THR A 856 28.99 -32.73 -4.72
C THR A 856 29.62 -31.54 -5.45
N THR A 857 29.00 -31.15 -6.59
CA THR A 857 29.34 -29.93 -7.33
C THR A 857 28.26 -28.85 -7.20
N GLY A 858 27.17 -29.10 -6.48
CA GLY A 858 26.07 -28.14 -6.34
C GLY A 858 25.45 -28.19 -4.95
N SER A 859 24.75 -29.27 -4.61
CA SER A 859 24.14 -29.43 -3.29
C SER A 859 24.09 -30.86 -2.84
N SER A 860 23.95 -31.09 -1.53
CA SER A 860 23.82 -32.41 -0.92
C SER A 860 22.83 -32.36 0.24
N VAL A 861 21.93 -33.32 0.29
CA VAL A 861 21.01 -33.48 1.43
C VAL A 861 21.79 -34.12 2.59
N LEU A 862 21.86 -33.41 3.70
CA LEU A 862 22.40 -33.92 4.97
C LEU A 862 21.25 -34.54 5.77
N THR A 863 21.38 -35.82 6.11
CA THR A 863 20.48 -36.52 7.02
C THR A 863 21.18 -36.71 8.37
N LEU A 864 20.54 -36.16 9.42
CA LEU A 864 20.97 -36.29 10.81
C LEU A 864 20.02 -37.28 11.53
N THR A 865 20.56 -38.42 11.97
CA THR A 865 19.81 -39.47 12.63
C THR A 865 20.21 -39.58 14.11
N ALA A 866 19.24 -39.32 15.00
CA ALA A 866 19.46 -39.46 16.44
C ALA A 866 19.04 -40.87 16.90
N SER A 867 19.95 -41.62 17.51
CA SER A 867 19.64 -42.91 18.13
C SER A 867 18.66 -42.74 19.31
N SER A 868 18.00 -43.81 19.73
CA SER A 868 17.10 -43.78 20.91
C SER A 868 17.83 -43.38 22.21
N THR A 869 19.15 -43.40 22.22
CA THR A 869 20.02 -43.05 23.37
C THR A 869 20.83 -41.78 23.11
N ALA A 870 20.58 -41.06 22.02
CA ALA A 870 21.31 -39.84 21.69
C ALA A 870 21.23 -38.81 22.83
N THR A 871 22.33 -38.08 23.07
CA THR A 871 22.39 -37.03 24.10
C THR A 871 21.41 -35.89 23.72
N THR A 872 20.47 -35.55 24.62
CA THR A 872 19.53 -34.42 24.43
C THR A 872 20.23 -33.08 24.70
N GLY A 873 19.74 -32.04 24.02
CA GLY A 873 20.28 -30.68 24.11
C GLY A 873 20.67 -30.14 22.75
N THR A 874 21.07 -28.89 22.70
CA THR A 874 21.49 -28.22 21.45
C THR A 874 23.02 -28.30 21.31
N ALA A 875 23.45 -28.62 20.09
CA ALA A 875 24.87 -28.63 19.72
C ALA A 875 25.06 -27.99 18.33
N ASN A 876 26.11 -27.22 18.16
CA ASN A 876 26.46 -26.68 16.85
C ASN A 876 27.23 -27.74 16.05
N ILE A 877 26.64 -28.14 14.94
CA ILE A 877 27.27 -29.04 13.96
C ILE A 877 27.98 -28.15 12.93
N THR A 878 29.28 -28.40 12.74
CA THR A 878 30.05 -27.74 11.69
C THR A 878 30.12 -28.63 10.46
N ILE A 879 29.66 -28.15 9.33
CA ILE A 879 29.83 -28.78 8.03
C ILE A 879 31.04 -28.16 7.36
N THR A 880 32.00 -28.97 7.02
CA THR A 880 33.23 -28.60 6.31
C THR A 880 33.21 -29.17 4.91
N GLY A 881 33.36 -28.34 3.91
CA GLY A 881 33.57 -28.71 2.52
C GLY A 881 35.05 -28.58 2.16
N THR A 882 35.60 -29.56 1.46
CA THR A 882 36.98 -29.56 0.99
C THR A 882 37.10 -29.93 -0.49
N SER A 883 37.94 -29.19 -1.22
CA SER A 883 38.28 -29.50 -2.61
C SER A 883 39.74 -29.13 -2.86
N GLY A 884 40.62 -30.15 -2.90
CA GLY A 884 42.07 -29.95 -2.91
C GLY A 884 42.53 -29.18 -1.65
N THR A 885 43.11 -27.99 -1.83
CA THR A 885 43.58 -27.13 -0.72
C THR A 885 42.50 -26.10 -0.28
N LEU A 886 41.38 -26.01 -0.97
CA LEU A 886 40.27 -25.09 -0.65
C LEU A 886 39.38 -25.70 0.40
N THR A 887 39.01 -24.92 1.39
CA THR A 887 38.06 -25.29 2.45
C THR A 887 37.05 -24.16 2.70
N ALA A 888 35.79 -24.53 2.96
CA ALA A 888 34.73 -23.64 3.43
C ALA A 888 33.91 -24.35 4.51
N THR A 889 33.32 -23.61 5.41
CA THR A 889 32.51 -24.15 6.50
C THR A 889 31.19 -23.44 6.63
N THR A 890 30.15 -24.17 7.08
CA THR A 890 28.87 -23.60 7.57
C THR A 890 28.47 -24.31 8.85
N THR A 891 27.56 -23.73 9.66
CA THR A 891 27.18 -24.32 10.95
C THR A 891 25.67 -24.47 11.01
N ILE A 892 25.22 -25.54 11.70
CA ILE A 892 23.80 -25.85 11.96
C ILE A 892 23.66 -26.10 13.45
N ALA A 893 22.72 -25.42 14.11
CA ALA A 893 22.37 -25.69 15.50
C ALA A 893 21.36 -26.85 15.57
N LEU A 894 21.79 -28.03 15.97
CA LEU A 894 20.92 -29.21 16.13
C LEU A 894 20.46 -29.36 17.57
N THR A 895 19.14 -29.40 17.79
CA THR A 895 18.52 -29.72 19.07
C THR A 895 18.00 -31.17 19.08
N VAL A 896 18.56 -32.02 19.92
CA VAL A 896 18.08 -33.40 20.14
C VAL A 896 17.08 -33.40 21.30
N GLN A 897 15.85 -33.81 21.00
CA GLN A 897 14.74 -33.84 21.96
C GLN A 897 14.49 -35.24 22.49
N PRO A 898 14.04 -35.39 23.75
CA PRO A 898 13.61 -36.70 24.26
C PRO A 898 12.39 -37.21 23.48
N PRO A 899 12.17 -38.55 23.43
CA PRO A 899 10.91 -39.07 22.87
C PRO A 899 9.72 -38.52 23.62
N VAL A 900 8.73 -37.99 22.90
CA VAL A 900 7.45 -37.64 23.48
C VAL A 900 6.70 -38.94 23.82
N THR A 901 6.60 -39.25 25.09
CA THR A 901 5.66 -40.30 25.54
C THR A 901 4.28 -39.69 25.45
N SER A 902 3.63 -39.90 24.30
CA SER A 902 2.23 -39.54 24.16
C SER A 902 1.37 -40.40 25.07
N GLY A 903 0.74 -39.82 26.07
CA GLY A 903 -0.20 -40.50 26.95
C GLY A 903 -1.59 -40.66 26.34
N PHE A 904 -1.79 -40.42 25.01
CA PHE A 904 -3.04 -40.61 24.32
C PHE A 904 -3.03 -41.84 23.42
N ALA A 905 -4.19 -42.42 23.19
CA ALA A 905 -4.47 -43.41 22.17
C ALA A 905 -5.59 -42.89 21.28
N CYS A 906 -5.62 -43.32 20.02
CA CYS A 906 -6.63 -42.85 19.06
C CYS A 906 -7.21 -44.00 18.22
N HIS A 907 -8.42 -43.76 17.73
CA HIS A 907 -9.11 -44.57 16.73
C HIS A 907 -9.66 -43.65 15.64
N ILE A 908 -9.57 -44.07 14.37
CA ILE A 908 -10.09 -43.29 13.23
C ILE A 908 -11.22 -44.04 12.57
N ASP A 909 -12.40 -43.42 12.50
CA ASP A 909 -13.45 -43.86 11.61
C ASP A 909 -13.32 -43.17 10.27
N TYR A 910 -13.11 -43.96 9.22
CA TYR A 910 -13.05 -43.48 7.83
C TYR A 910 -14.20 -44.12 7.04
N THR A 911 -15.02 -43.31 6.39
CA THR A 911 -16.16 -43.76 5.61
C THR A 911 -16.24 -43.01 4.28
N VAL A 912 -16.28 -43.76 3.16
CA VAL A 912 -16.69 -43.22 1.86
C VAL A 912 -18.18 -42.99 1.87
N VAL A 913 -18.61 -41.73 1.92
CA VAL A 913 -20.03 -41.34 2.04
C VAL A 913 -20.71 -41.21 0.67
N SER A 914 -19.95 -41.02 -0.40
CA SER A 914 -20.45 -40.96 -1.77
C SER A 914 -19.35 -41.26 -2.77
N GLN A 915 -19.70 -41.83 -3.94
CA GLN A 915 -18.75 -42.13 -4.98
C GLN A 915 -19.41 -41.94 -6.37
N TRP A 916 -18.69 -41.33 -7.32
CA TRP A 916 -19.16 -41.11 -8.67
C TRP A 916 -18.02 -41.28 -9.68
N GLY A 917 -18.28 -41.15 -10.95
CA GLY A 917 -17.24 -41.28 -11.97
C GLY A 917 -16.13 -40.21 -11.79
N GLY A 918 -14.93 -40.67 -11.45
CA GLY A 918 -13.74 -39.81 -11.23
C GLY A 918 -13.62 -39.15 -9.87
N GLY A 919 -14.63 -39.26 -8.96
CA GLY A 919 -14.56 -38.63 -7.65
C GLY A 919 -15.25 -39.45 -6.54
N PHE A 920 -14.93 -39.12 -5.30
CA PHE A 920 -15.60 -39.67 -4.09
C PHE A 920 -15.56 -38.65 -2.96
N GLY A 921 -16.50 -38.78 -2.04
CA GLY A 921 -16.54 -38.02 -0.79
C GLY A 921 -16.32 -38.96 0.40
N ALA A 922 -15.48 -38.57 1.34
CA ALA A 922 -15.20 -39.32 2.55
C ALA A 922 -15.39 -38.48 3.81
N ALA A 923 -15.86 -39.10 4.88
CA ALA A 923 -15.92 -38.52 6.23
C ALA A 923 -14.86 -39.18 7.11
N ILE A 924 -14.28 -38.39 8.00
CA ILE A 924 -13.26 -38.84 8.95
C ILE A 924 -13.66 -38.40 10.37
N THR A 925 -13.62 -39.31 11.33
CA THR A 925 -13.76 -39.00 12.74
C THR A 925 -12.48 -39.39 13.48
N ILE A 926 -11.94 -38.48 14.27
CA ILE A 926 -10.81 -38.72 15.16
C ILE A 926 -11.37 -38.98 16.56
N ASN A 927 -11.18 -40.18 17.08
CA ASN A 927 -11.58 -40.55 18.43
C ASN A 927 -10.34 -40.61 19.34
N ASN A 928 -10.34 -39.87 20.43
CA ASN A 928 -9.33 -39.97 21.47
C ASN A 928 -9.71 -41.04 22.46
N THR A 929 -9.14 -42.24 22.32
CA THR A 929 -9.41 -43.39 23.20
C THR A 929 -8.46 -43.43 24.41
N GLY A 930 -7.55 -42.48 24.53
CA GLY A 930 -6.57 -42.35 25.61
C GLY A 930 -7.10 -41.56 26.82
N THR A 931 -6.25 -41.49 27.84
CA THR A 931 -6.57 -40.82 29.14
C THR A 931 -6.11 -39.35 29.16
N THR A 932 -5.46 -38.87 28.14
CA THR A 932 -5.01 -37.48 27.98
C THR A 932 -5.61 -36.83 26.72
N ALA A 933 -5.84 -35.53 26.74
CA ALA A 933 -6.36 -34.81 25.59
C ALA A 933 -5.34 -34.83 24.42
N ILE A 934 -5.84 -34.96 23.20
CA ILE A 934 -5.06 -34.72 21.97
C ILE A 934 -5.09 -33.22 21.71
N SER A 935 -3.93 -32.58 21.66
CA SER A 935 -3.80 -31.16 21.37
C SER A 935 -3.01 -30.94 20.09
N ASN A 936 -3.43 -29.96 19.27
CA ASN A 936 -2.78 -29.63 18.00
C ASN A 936 -2.53 -30.86 17.14
N TRP A 937 -3.61 -31.53 16.75
CA TRP A 937 -3.50 -32.81 16.07
C TRP A 937 -3.05 -32.66 14.61
N THR A 938 -2.20 -33.60 14.22
CA THR A 938 -1.81 -33.83 12.82
C THR A 938 -2.20 -35.26 12.47
N LEU A 939 -3.15 -35.44 11.55
CA LEU A 939 -3.59 -36.72 11.05
C LEU A 939 -2.86 -37.05 9.75
N THR A 940 -2.32 -38.27 9.65
CA THR A 940 -1.62 -38.75 8.45
C THR A 940 -2.14 -40.10 8.01
N TRP A 941 -2.18 -40.33 6.69
CA TRP A 941 -2.45 -41.62 6.07
C TRP A 941 -1.80 -41.73 4.69
N SER A 942 -1.84 -42.94 4.10
CA SER A 942 -1.39 -43.16 2.73
C SER A 942 -2.49 -43.84 1.93
N PHE A 943 -2.83 -43.33 0.78
CA PHE A 943 -3.78 -43.95 -0.12
C PHE A 943 -3.16 -45.10 -0.91
N PRO A 944 -3.87 -46.25 -1.02
CA PRO A 944 -3.33 -47.43 -1.73
C PRO A 944 -3.45 -47.35 -3.27
N ASP A 945 -4.44 -46.61 -3.83
CA ASP A 945 -4.83 -46.74 -5.22
C ASP A 945 -4.64 -45.46 -6.05
N GLY A 946 -3.76 -44.54 -5.58
CA GLY A 946 -3.47 -43.28 -6.26
C GLY A 946 -4.57 -42.22 -6.13
N GLN A 947 -5.44 -42.36 -5.12
CA GLN A 947 -6.44 -41.33 -4.78
C GLN A 947 -5.77 -39.99 -4.43
N THR A 948 -6.47 -38.88 -4.76
CA THR A 948 -6.03 -37.54 -4.38
C THR A 948 -7.14 -36.77 -3.68
N VAL A 949 -6.80 -36.00 -2.68
CA VAL A 949 -7.73 -35.07 -2.01
C VAL A 949 -7.83 -33.80 -2.87
N THR A 950 -9.05 -33.44 -3.27
CA THR A 950 -9.32 -32.25 -4.07
C THR A 950 -9.87 -31.09 -3.25
N GLN A 951 -10.57 -31.37 -2.16
CA GLN A 951 -11.12 -30.40 -1.23
C GLN A 951 -11.31 -31.07 0.13
N LEU A 952 -10.81 -30.44 1.20
CA LEU A 952 -11.00 -30.94 2.57
C LEU A 952 -11.58 -29.82 3.43
N TRP A 953 -12.51 -30.13 4.31
CA TRP A 953 -13.09 -29.19 5.27
C TRP A 953 -12.72 -29.56 6.69
N ASN A 954 -12.57 -28.51 7.51
CA ASN A 954 -12.22 -28.57 8.93
C ASN A 954 -10.81 -29.12 9.21
N GLY A 955 -9.89 -28.95 8.27
CA GLY A 955 -8.47 -29.25 8.41
C GLY A 955 -7.66 -28.65 7.25
N ASN A 956 -6.37 -28.42 7.46
CA ASN A 956 -5.45 -28.03 6.40
C ASN A 956 -4.77 -29.26 5.83
N VAL A 957 -4.96 -29.53 4.53
CA VAL A 957 -4.46 -30.72 3.87
C VAL A 957 -3.24 -30.42 3.01
N THR A 958 -2.25 -31.28 3.07
CA THR A 958 -1.15 -31.40 2.11
C THR A 958 -1.04 -32.84 1.65
N GLN A 959 -0.79 -33.05 0.35
CA GLN A 959 -0.61 -34.40 -0.21
C GLN A 959 0.64 -34.44 -1.09
N SER A 960 1.48 -35.43 -0.88
CA SER A 960 2.66 -35.73 -1.70
C SER A 960 2.61 -37.18 -2.15
N GLY A 961 2.25 -37.41 -3.42
CA GLY A 961 1.99 -38.75 -3.95
C GLY A 961 0.82 -39.40 -3.21
N ALA A 962 1.03 -40.60 -2.66
CA ALA A 962 0.03 -41.31 -1.86
C ALA A 962 -0.18 -40.77 -0.44
N ASN A 963 0.81 -40.02 0.10
CA ASN A 963 0.83 -39.61 1.51
C ASN A 963 0.04 -38.32 1.70
N VAL A 964 -0.90 -38.33 2.61
CA VAL A 964 -1.74 -37.19 3.00
C VAL A 964 -1.43 -36.83 4.45
N THR A 965 -1.29 -35.53 4.67
CA THR A 965 -1.17 -34.93 6.00
C THR A 965 -2.24 -33.86 6.17
N VAL A 966 -2.98 -33.93 7.27
CA VAL A 966 -3.99 -32.96 7.65
C VAL A 966 -3.68 -32.43 9.03
N THR A 967 -3.56 -31.13 9.16
CA THR A 967 -3.41 -30.46 10.47
C THR A 967 -4.73 -29.84 10.88
N ASN A 968 -4.95 -29.74 12.19
CA ASN A 968 -6.16 -29.11 12.74
C ASN A 968 -6.28 -27.64 12.33
N MET A 969 -7.50 -27.14 12.34
CA MET A 969 -7.78 -25.69 12.32
C MET A 969 -7.64 -25.13 13.73
N SER A 970 -7.51 -23.83 13.87
CA SER A 970 -7.33 -23.15 15.17
C SER A 970 -8.43 -23.45 16.19
N TYR A 971 -9.65 -23.73 15.72
CA TYR A 971 -10.83 -23.99 16.57
C TYR A 971 -11.06 -25.46 16.93
N ASN A 972 -10.37 -26.40 16.32
CA ASN A 972 -10.63 -27.85 16.53
C ASN A 972 -9.38 -28.66 16.94
N GLY A 973 -8.32 -27.98 17.37
CA GLY A 973 -7.04 -28.60 17.72
C GLY A 973 -7.07 -29.44 18.99
N ASN A 974 -8.09 -29.36 19.83
CA ASN A 974 -8.17 -30.06 21.10
C ASN A 974 -9.30 -31.09 21.12
N ILE A 975 -8.96 -32.38 21.35
CA ILE A 975 -9.93 -33.48 21.52
C ILE A 975 -9.72 -34.06 22.93
N ALA A 976 -10.69 -33.83 23.82
CA ALA A 976 -10.61 -34.28 25.20
C ALA A 976 -10.45 -35.81 25.30
N SER A 977 -9.95 -36.29 26.45
CA SER A 977 -9.91 -37.72 26.72
C SER A 977 -11.33 -38.35 26.59
N GLY A 978 -11.45 -39.44 25.83
CA GLY A 978 -12.73 -40.09 25.52
C GLY A 978 -13.63 -39.31 24.57
N GLY A 979 -13.16 -38.11 24.06
CA GLY A 979 -13.91 -37.32 23.10
C GLY A 979 -13.60 -37.67 21.64
N SER A 980 -14.44 -37.18 20.72
CA SER A 980 -14.24 -37.36 19.28
C SER A 980 -14.43 -36.06 18.51
N TYR A 981 -13.82 -36.02 17.33
CA TYR A 981 -14.01 -34.93 16.35
C TYR A 981 -14.48 -35.54 15.02
N SER A 982 -15.75 -35.32 14.65
CA SER A 982 -16.44 -35.98 13.52
C SER A 982 -16.83 -35.00 12.38
N ALA A 983 -16.48 -33.76 12.47
CA ALA A 983 -16.87 -32.74 11.46
C ALA A 983 -15.94 -32.68 10.26
N MET A 984 -14.89 -33.49 10.19
CA MET A 984 -13.92 -33.48 9.09
C MET A 984 -14.35 -34.41 7.95
N GLY A 985 -14.10 -34.00 6.73
CA GLY A 985 -14.27 -34.81 5.54
C GLY A 985 -13.65 -34.19 4.33
N PHE A 986 -13.66 -34.88 3.21
CA PHE A 986 -13.07 -34.39 1.98
C PHE A 986 -13.71 -34.95 0.71
N ASN A 987 -13.58 -34.25 -0.40
CA ASN A 987 -13.77 -34.78 -1.73
C ASN A 987 -12.42 -35.18 -2.34
N GLY A 988 -12.37 -36.27 -3.06
CA GLY A 988 -11.16 -36.76 -3.70
C GLY A 988 -11.41 -37.30 -5.10
N THR A 989 -10.33 -37.58 -5.83
CA THR A 989 -10.36 -38.31 -7.10
C THR A 989 -9.90 -39.76 -6.93
N TRP A 990 -10.35 -40.65 -7.77
CA TRP A 990 -9.95 -42.06 -7.82
C TRP A 990 -9.89 -42.57 -9.26
N ASN A 991 -9.32 -43.75 -9.47
CA ASN A 991 -9.01 -44.29 -10.77
C ASN A 991 -10.22 -44.96 -11.49
N ASN A 992 -11.44 -44.88 -10.95
CA ASN A 992 -12.65 -45.50 -11.41
C ASN A 992 -12.63 -47.08 -11.44
N SER A 993 -11.63 -47.66 -10.76
CA SER A 993 -11.47 -49.12 -10.70
C SER A 993 -11.47 -49.62 -9.26
N VAL A 994 -10.57 -49.07 -8.43
CA VAL A 994 -10.42 -49.47 -7.02
C VAL A 994 -10.35 -48.20 -6.17
N ASN A 995 -11.05 -48.14 -5.04
CA ASN A 995 -11.07 -47.07 -4.07
C ASN A 995 -11.03 -47.65 -2.64
N ASP A 996 -9.96 -48.37 -2.36
CA ASP A 996 -9.79 -48.98 -1.04
C ASP A 996 -9.47 -47.92 0.01
N PRO A 997 -9.98 -48.06 1.26
CA PRO A 997 -9.64 -47.14 2.34
C PRO A 997 -8.16 -47.24 2.70
N PRO A 998 -7.56 -46.19 3.26
CA PRO A 998 -6.20 -46.22 3.82
C PRO A 998 -6.07 -47.34 4.86
N ALA A 999 -4.98 -48.11 4.79
CA ALA A 999 -4.72 -49.26 5.64
C ALA A 999 -4.45 -48.89 7.11
N SER A 1000 -3.99 -47.65 7.36
CA SER A 1000 -3.70 -47.16 8.69
C SER A 1000 -3.71 -45.64 8.73
N PHE A 1001 -4.01 -45.11 9.90
CA PHE A 1001 -3.95 -43.67 10.20
C PHE A 1001 -3.06 -43.43 11.42
N ALA A 1002 -2.43 -42.25 11.49
CA ALA A 1002 -1.70 -41.85 12.67
C ALA A 1002 -2.07 -40.38 13.05
N VAL A 1003 -2.20 -40.13 14.35
CA VAL A 1003 -2.41 -38.81 14.93
C VAL A 1003 -1.19 -38.41 15.74
N ASN A 1004 -0.56 -37.28 15.43
CA ASN A 1004 0.68 -36.81 16.05
C ASN A 1004 1.78 -37.91 16.08
N GLY A 1005 1.87 -38.68 14.99
CA GLY A 1005 2.83 -39.77 14.85
C GLY A 1005 2.49 -41.05 15.64
N VAL A 1006 1.37 -41.12 16.34
CA VAL A 1006 0.85 -42.34 17.03
C VAL A 1006 -0.15 -43.01 16.12
N THR A 1007 0.13 -44.26 15.79
CA THR A 1007 -0.79 -45.05 14.96
C THR A 1007 -2.10 -45.31 15.73
N CYS A 1008 -3.22 -44.94 15.12
CA CYS A 1008 -4.55 -45.13 15.65
C CYS A 1008 -5.02 -46.57 15.37
N GLN A 1009 -5.59 -47.22 16.39
CA GLN A 1009 -6.11 -48.59 16.32
C GLN A 1009 -7.59 -48.64 15.98
#